data_dd2a7b1bae2ddf4eb07d3158fb4bc88c
#
_entry.id   dd2a7b1bae2ddf4eb07d3158fb4bc88c
#
_cell.length_a   1.000
_cell.length_b   1.000
_cell.length_c   1.000
_cell.angle_alpha   90.00
_cell.angle_beta   90.00
_cell.angle_gamma   90.00
#
_symmetry.space_group_name_H-M   'P 1'
#
loop_
_entity.id
_entity.type
_entity.pdbx_description
1 polymer ?
#
loop_
_entity_poly.entity_id
_entity_poly.type
_entity_poly.pdbx_seq_one_letter_code
_entity_poly.pdbx_strand_id
1 'polypeptide(L)'
;MKKILSAVLCTLMLLLNVFSVSAEFEIWLEQEFIYDDTFTLGDLNSDGSVNAMDAYFIKASLVGSADFPINSSAADFDADTKIAASDSYSLKLCLSGTKKPEDFENGKPVYRLTIAGTDISEYSFVLPEGATDEDNVYVAYRLLFKYIRYLTGVELPVSYGTSLTEHSINFTVLDPVNDEYGQVLGYDGMKYEVVDGDLNIYGTWRGSMYAAYEIIEKYLGVRFFSDEQTFVYKTRVSDIPEGTCVETVPQLNYRFAKQTYSTNGALNHYFAHKHNGFHIYAYTDKRFGTLIGDFYGNAHSFMTYWQMATGTMPPEGSLNPDGSVMTLSQRYEAKLASGEPKDQFQWQPCATSNDDYDKLFTGMLECGVMAMGWGLTDFYFEEGQTMFSFSICDNSNFCTCRKCTKIKKDEGFSGLYIQLYNRACEDLQSHYPGARLYGIIYAKDTPKTTLPHEKLVIQYCGVSCDNHILTMEECYPTGGQLNDYTNDIDVVSLKYWGEACKKTGAELWYWTYPVNYHYFFMDTPNIPNLYYNTKFLLDECGVTGIAYEGVYEGSGYNFEALKSYMCSRLYWDTDMTYDEWNEQMKEFLYIYYGAGYEYIYEYIGMQTEAGDQCGTCFVNNFDRPGDMYSYEYLAENYGTMRGLLESAYALADSDERIERIEYLLVCCDFMALSALHTDWYVNGNNVELYTERYTWMYNKMVEHDMLAFSSDIYTVPATCDVTINPMVQIYGSGSRRPGVTP
;
A
#
# COMPACT_ATOMS: atom_id res chain seq x y z
N MET A 1 32.35 -14.02 23.19
CA MET A 1 32.52 -14.80 21.96
C MET A 1 31.17 -15.18 21.34
N LYS A 2 30.20 -15.80 22.05
CA LYS A 2 28.87 -16.11 21.49
C LYS A 2 28.05 -14.85 21.10
N LYS A 3 28.04 -13.78 21.92
CA LYS A 3 27.42 -12.49 21.61
C LYS A 3 28.00 -11.85 20.33
N ILE A 4 29.31 -11.91 20.17
CA ILE A 4 30.02 -11.40 18.99
C ILE A 4 29.71 -12.27 17.76
N LEU A 5 29.59 -13.59 17.91
CA LEU A 5 29.28 -14.48 16.79
C LEU A 5 27.82 -14.34 16.31
N SER A 6 26.87 -14.15 17.24
CA SER A 6 25.47 -13.90 16.91
C SER A 6 25.29 -12.52 16.25
N ALA A 7 25.92 -11.48 16.78
CA ALA A 7 25.95 -10.16 16.19
C ALA A 7 26.60 -10.19 14.79
N VAL A 8 27.73 -10.89 14.64
CA VAL A 8 28.41 -11.04 13.34
C VAL A 8 27.57 -11.83 12.34
N LEU A 9 26.81 -12.86 12.77
CA LEU A 9 25.94 -13.62 11.87
C LEU A 9 24.71 -12.81 11.43
N CYS A 10 24.08 -12.09 12.38
CA CYS A 10 23.01 -11.14 12.04
C CYS A 10 23.52 -10.01 11.15
N THR A 11 24.71 -9.47 11.44
CA THR A 11 25.36 -8.46 10.60
C THR A 11 25.68 -9.00 9.21
N LEU A 12 26.12 -10.25 9.09
CA LEU A 12 26.42 -10.87 7.79
C LEU A 12 25.15 -11.13 6.97
N MET A 13 24.07 -11.59 7.59
CA MET A 13 22.78 -11.80 6.93
C MET A 13 22.15 -10.48 6.50
N LEU A 14 22.27 -9.45 7.34
CA LEU A 14 21.75 -8.11 7.01
C LEU A 14 22.62 -7.43 5.96
N LEU A 15 23.95 -7.51 6.05
CA LEU A 15 24.84 -7.00 5.01
C LEU A 15 24.61 -7.67 3.65
N LEU A 16 24.34 -8.97 3.62
CA LEU A 16 24.01 -9.68 2.38
C LEU A 16 22.68 -9.19 1.79
N ASN A 17 21.68 -8.85 2.61
CA ASN A 17 20.43 -8.26 2.15
C ASN A 17 20.61 -6.78 1.76
N VAL A 18 21.39 -6.00 2.53
CA VAL A 18 21.69 -4.58 2.24
C VAL A 18 22.35 -4.41 0.88
N PHE A 19 23.38 -5.21 0.59
CA PHE A 19 24.04 -5.15 -0.72
C PHE A 19 23.14 -5.61 -1.88
N SER A 20 22.14 -6.45 -1.62
CA SER A 20 21.26 -6.91 -2.68
C SER A 20 20.27 -5.84 -3.11
N VAL A 21 19.67 -5.09 -2.18
CA VAL A 21 18.54 -4.18 -2.49
C VAL A 21 18.98 -2.87 -3.13
N SER A 22 20.05 -2.24 -2.62
CA SER A 22 20.61 -1.07 -3.29
C SER A 22 21.14 -1.42 -4.69
N ALA A 23 21.77 -2.60 -4.83
CA ALA A 23 22.20 -3.12 -6.12
C ALA A 23 21.01 -3.47 -7.04
N GLU A 24 19.92 -3.99 -6.51
CA GLU A 24 18.70 -4.31 -7.26
C GLU A 24 18.01 -3.04 -7.76
N PHE A 25 17.94 -1.99 -6.95
CA PHE A 25 17.39 -0.71 -7.39
C PHE A 25 18.25 -0.05 -8.48
N GLU A 26 19.59 -0.08 -8.34
CA GLU A 26 20.49 0.38 -9.40
C GLU A 26 20.35 -0.45 -10.68
N ILE A 27 20.27 -1.78 -10.57
CA ILE A 27 19.98 -2.65 -11.70
C ILE A 27 18.64 -2.28 -12.34
N TRP A 28 17.61 -2.02 -11.53
CA TRP A 28 16.31 -1.59 -12.03
C TRP A 28 16.39 -0.23 -12.73
N LEU A 29 17.15 0.75 -12.20
CA LEU A 29 17.35 2.03 -12.86
C LEU A 29 18.07 1.90 -14.22
N GLU A 30 18.95 0.91 -14.37
CA GLU A 30 19.66 0.64 -15.62
C GLU A 30 18.89 -0.31 -16.57
N GLN A 31 17.88 -0.99 -16.06
CA GLN A 31 17.11 -1.98 -16.83
C GLN A 31 16.35 -1.28 -17.96
N GLU A 32 16.48 -1.78 -19.17
CA GLU A 32 15.64 -1.33 -20.28
C GLU A 32 14.22 -1.90 -20.08
N PHE A 33 13.24 -1.04 -20.31
CA PHE A 33 11.85 -1.49 -20.27
C PHE A 33 11.55 -2.31 -21.52
N ILE A 34 11.02 -3.51 -21.35
CA ILE A 34 10.44 -4.29 -22.42
C ILE A 34 8.94 -4.02 -22.37
N TYR A 35 8.50 -2.92 -23.00
CA TYR A 35 7.08 -2.69 -23.21
C TYR A 35 6.73 -2.99 -24.65
N ASP A 36 5.60 -3.63 -24.85
CA ASP A 36 5.00 -3.73 -26.17
C ASP A 36 4.43 -2.36 -26.54
N ASP A 37 5.25 -1.57 -27.25
CA ASP A 37 4.94 -0.20 -27.66
C ASP A 37 4.01 -0.11 -28.86
N THR A 38 3.49 -1.21 -29.36
CA THR A 38 2.62 -1.22 -30.50
C THR A 38 1.19 -0.86 -30.11
N PHE A 39 0.85 0.43 -30.15
CA PHE A 39 -0.56 0.77 -30.30
C PHE A 39 -0.94 0.57 -31.79
N THR A 40 -2.12 0.08 -32.03
CA THR A 40 -2.70 0.03 -33.36
C THR A 40 -3.36 1.36 -33.65
N LEU A 41 -2.87 2.10 -34.66
CA LEU A 41 -3.53 3.35 -35.04
C LEU A 41 -4.98 3.11 -35.41
N GLY A 42 -5.88 3.80 -34.71
CA GLY A 42 -7.32 3.63 -34.85
C GLY A 42 -7.97 2.74 -33.77
N ASP A 43 -7.21 2.10 -32.93
CA ASP A 43 -7.68 1.35 -31.75
C ASP A 43 -7.68 2.27 -30.53
N LEU A 44 -8.76 3.00 -30.34
CA LEU A 44 -8.87 4.06 -29.36
C LEU A 44 -9.12 3.54 -27.94
N ASN A 45 -9.73 2.37 -27.83
CA ASN A 45 -10.04 1.73 -26.57
C ASN A 45 -9.01 0.67 -26.17
N SER A 46 -7.99 0.50 -27.01
CA SER A 46 -6.89 -0.47 -26.79
C SER A 46 -7.37 -1.92 -26.61
N ASP A 47 -8.46 -2.31 -27.33
CA ASP A 47 -9.02 -3.65 -27.31
C ASP A 47 -8.37 -4.59 -28.34
N GLY A 48 -7.31 -4.13 -29.03
CA GLY A 48 -6.60 -4.87 -30.06
C GLY A 48 -7.29 -4.87 -31.43
N SER A 49 -8.41 -4.17 -31.58
CA SER A 49 -9.25 -4.20 -32.79
C SER A 49 -9.70 -2.81 -33.23
N VAL A 50 -9.40 -2.43 -34.45
CA VAL A 50 -9.96 -1.18 -35.03
C VAL A 50 -11.34 -1.46 -35.58
N ASN A 51 -12.39 -0.92 -34.95
CA ASN A 51 -13.78 -1.25 -35.26
C ASN A 51 -14.74 -0.07 -35.09
N ALA A 52 -16.04 -0.33 -35.15
CA ALA A 52 -17.06 0.73 -35.03
C ALA A 52 -17.12 1.38 -33.65
N MET A 53 -16.63 0.71 -32.62
CA MET A 53 -16.57 1.25 -31.26
C MET A 53 -15.57 2.40 -31.20
N ASP A 54 -14.41 2.28 -31.83
CA ASP A 54 -13.41 3.35 -31.91
C ASP A 54 -13.98 4.57 -32.64
N ALA A 55 -14.78 4.35 -33.68
CA ALA A 55 -15.49 5.44 -34.35
C ALA A 55 -16.56 6.11 -33.45
N TYR A 56 -17.08 5.42 -32.46
CA TYR A 56 -17.93 6.00 -31.44
C TYR A 56 -17.09 6.82 -30.46
N PHE A 57 -16.01 6.28 -29.94
CA PHE A 57 -15.15 6.96 -28.96
C PHE A 57 -14.53 8.25 -29.51
N ILE A 58 -14.02 8.25 -30.73
CA ILE A 58 -13.47 9.49 -31.30
C ILE A 58 -14.55 10.58 -31.45
N LYS A 59 -15.78 10.21 -31.78
CA LYS A 59 -16.88 11.16 -31.87
C LYS A 59 -17.31 11.67 -30.49
N ALA A 60 -17.40 10.79 -29.51
CA ALA A 60 -17.74 11.13 -28.14
C ALA A 60 -16.70 12.10 -27.55
N SER A 61 -15.42 11.84 -27.78
CA SER A 61 -14.33 12.75 -27.41
C SER A 61 -14.46 14.12 -28.07
N LEU A 62 -14.71 14.17 -29.37
CA LEU A 62 -14.85 15.44 -30.12
C LEU A 62 -16.02 16.33 -29.65
N VAL A 63 -17.07 15.75 -29.08
CA VAL A 63 -18.20 16.51 -28.52
C VAL A 63 -18.12 16.71 -27.02
N GLY A 64 -17.01 16.30 -26.39
CA GLY A 64 -16.79 16.43 -24.95
C GLY A 64 -17.75 15.58 -24.10
N SER A 65 -18.28 14.50 -24.67
CA SER A 65 -19.19 13.57 -23.98
C SER A 65 -18.54 12.22 -23.65
N ALA A 66 -17.23 12.10 -23.86
CA ALA A 66 -16.49 10.90 -23.51
C ALA A 66 -16.11 10.96 -22.03
N ASP A 67 -16.73 10.14 -21.22
CA ASP A 67 -16.35 9.90 -19.82
C ASP A 67 -15.14 8.95 -19.73
N PHE A 68 -14.50 8.62 -20.85
CA PHE A 68 -13.45 7.61 -20.93
C PHE A 68 -12.15 8.18 -21.47
N PRO A 69 -11.01 7.83 -20.87
CA PRO A 69 -9.73 8.09 -21.49
C PRO A 69 -9.64 7.28 -22.78
N ILE A 70 -9.54 7.95 -23.89
CA ILE A 70 -9.20 7.33 -25.17
C ILE A 70 -7.68 7.34 -25.35
N ASN A 71 -7.15 6.35 -26.04
CA ASN A 71 -5.78 6.37 -26.49
C ASN A 71 -5.63 7.50 -27.54
N SER A 72 -5.21 8.66 -27.07
CA SER A 72 -5.07 9.86 -27.92
C SER A 72 -4.06 9.64 -29.03
N SER A 73 -3.07 8.81 -28.80
CA SER A 73 -2.07 8.44 -29.82
C SER A 73 -2.67 7.57 -30.92
N ALA A 74 -3.52 6.63 -30.55
CA ALA A 74 -4.26 5.82 -31.53
C ALA A 74 -5.31 6.64 -32.31
N ALA A 75 -5.76 7.75 -31.73
CA ALA A 75 -6.78 8.62 -32.30
C ALA A 75 -6.23 9.69 -33.25
N ASP A 76 -4.98 10.11 -33.08
CA ASP A 76 -4.33 11.19 -33.84
C ASP A 76 -3.69 10.63 -35.12
N PHE A 77 -4.39 10.69 -36.26
CA PHE A 77 -3.95 10.10 -37.53
C PHE A 77 -2.94 10.97 -38.30
N ASP A 78 -2.95 12.27 -38.11
CA ASP A 78 -2.10 13.22 -38.85
C ASP A 78 -0.92 13.75 -38.04
N ALA A 79 -0.77 13.28 -36.78
CA ALA A 79 0.33 13.63 -35.87
C ALA A 79 0.39 15.13 -35.52
N ASP A 80 -0.74 15.81 -35.54
CA ASP A 80 -0.82 17.24 -35.21
C ASP A 80 -1.07 17.49 -33.71
N THR A 81 -1.13 16.41 -32.90
CA THR A 81 -1.34 16.42 -31.45
C THR A 81 -2.74 16.78 -30.98
N LYS A 82 -3.67 16.90 -31.90
CA LYS A 82 -5.06 17.21 -31.59
C LYS A 82 -5.97 16.13 -32.15
N ILE A 83 -6.96 15.75 -31.37
CA ILE A 83 -8.02 14.90 -31.89
C ILE A 83 -9.06 15.79 -32.56
N ALA A 84 -9.17 15.70 -33.86
CA ALA A 84 -10.03 16.54 -34.69
C ALA A 84 -10.97 15.74 -35.59
N ALA A 85 -11.78 16.44 -36.38
CA ALA A 85 -12.67 15.81 -37.36
C ALA A 85 -11.88 15.10 -38.48
N SER A 86 -10.66 15.54 -38.79
CA SER A 86 -9.70 14.90 -39.69
C SER A 86 -9.39 13.47 -39.27
N ASP A 87 -9.13 13.25 -37.98
CA ASP A 87 -8.79 11.93 -37.42
C ASP A 87 -10.00 10.98 -37.47
N SER A 88 -11.17 11.51 -37.08
CA SER A 88 -12.41 10.76 -37.24
C SER A 88 -12.70 10.37 -38.68
N TYR A 89 -12.30 11.19 -39.65
CA TYR A 89 -12.39 10.86 -41.08
C TYR A 89 -11.34 9.81 -41.48
N SER A 90 -10.12 9.96 -41.01
CA SER A 90 -9.02 9.02 -41.24
C SER A 90 -9.34 7.61 -40.70
N LEU A 91 -9.89 7.54 -39.49
CA LEU A 91 -10.39 6.27 -38.92
C LEU A 91 -11.44 5.61 -39.81
N LYS A 92 -12.39 6.39 -40.36
CA LYS A 92 -13.38 5.83 -41.30
C LYS A 92 -12.76 5.28 -42.58
N LEU A 93 -11.67 5.89 -43.05
CA LEU A 93 -10.94 5.38 -44.21
C LEU A 93 -10.30 4.02 -43.88
N CYS A 94 -9.80 3.83 -42.67
CA CYS A 94 -9.30 2.55 -42.18
C CYS A 94 -10.44 1.52 -42.07
N LEU A 95 -11.53 1.87 -41.44
CA LEU A 95 -12.68 0.97 -41.25
C LEU A 95 -13.33 0.54 -42.57
N SER A 96 -13.27 1.40 -43.58
CA SER A 96 -13.77 1.08 -44.92
C SER A 96 -12.77 0.28 -45.78
N GLY A 97 -11.57 0.03 -45.27
CA GLY A 97 -10.48 -0.60 -46.03
C GLY A 97 -9.92 0.25 -47.17
N THR A 98 -10.25 1.55 -47.20
CA THR A 98 -9.78 2.50 -48.23
C THR A 98 -8.31 2.85 -48.02
N LYS A 99 -7.91 2.95 -46.74
CA LYS A 99 -6.53 3.16 -46.28
C LYS A 99 -6.20 2.16 -45.18
N LYS A 100 -4.91 1.92 -44.99
CA LYS A 100 -4.41 1.16 -43.87
C LYS A 100 -3.76 2.12 -42.84
N PRO A 101 -3.62 1.72 -41.56
CA PRO A 101 -2.92 2.54 -40.55
C PRO A 101 -1.56 3.04 -41.02
N GLU A 102 -0.76 2.19 -41.68
CA GLU A 102 0.56 2.53 -42.19
C GLU A 102 0.57 3.60 -43.31
N ASP A 103 -0.57 3.96 -43.90
CA ASP A 103 -0.70 5.00 -44.92
C ASP A 103 -0.76 6.42 -44.31
N PHE A 104 -0.81 6.54 -42.99
CA PHE A 104 -0.84 7.80 -42.26
C PHE A 104 0.53 8.12 -41.64
N GLU A 105 0.85 9.40 -41.53
CA GLU A 105 2.14 9.87 -41.05
C GLU A 105 2.43 9.40 -39.63
N ASN A 106 1.40 9.08 -38.92
CA ASN A 106 1.37 8.63 -37.55
C ASN A 106 1.64 7.13 -37.33
N GLY A 107 2.01 6.40 -38.34
CA GLY A 107 2.42 4.98 -38.23
C GLY A 107 3.77 4.74 -37.55
N LYS A 108 4.46 5.79 -37.09
CA LYS A 108 5.73 5.70 -36.37
C LYS A 108 5.61 6.42 -35.03
N PRO A 109 5.79 5.75 -33.90
CA PRO A 109 5.73 6.40 -32.60
C PRO A 109 6.94 7.30 -32.41
N VAL A 110 6.73 8.59 -32.48
CA VAL A 110 7.71 9.60 -32.00
C VAL A 110 7.09 10.27 -30.81
N TYR A 111 7.53 9.91 -29.61
CA TYR A 111 7.15 10.61 -28.40
C TYR A 111 7.91 11.93 -28.33
N ARG A 112 7.20 13.02 -28.10
CA ARG A 112 7.79 14.33 -27.86
C ARG A 112 7.38 14.82 -26.48
N LEU A 113 8.37 15.21 -25.72
CA LEU A 113 8.17 16.00 -24.51
C LEU A 113 8.65 17.41 -24.78
N THR A 114 7.81 18.39 -24.48
CA THR A 114 8.19 19.80 -24.49
C THR A 114 8.01 20.38 -23.08
N ILE A 115 8.79 21.41 -22.78
CA ILE A 115 8.61 22.25 -21.59
C ILE A 115 8.49 23.69 -22.11
N ALA A 116 7.39 24.36 -21.77
CA ALA A 116 7.06 25.69 -22.32
C ALA A 116 7.08 25.73 -23.86
N GLY A 117 6.72 24.61 -24.52
CA GLY A 117 6.75 24.47 -25.97
C GLY A 117 8.12 24.21 -26.58
N THR A 118 9.21 24.23 -25.79
CA THR A 118 10.58 23.91 -26.23
C THR A 118 10.83 22.40 -26.14
N ASP A 119 11.42 21.81 -27.19
CA ASP A 119 11.68 20.37 -27.27
C ASP A 119 12.67 19.95 -26.19
N ILE A 120 12.41 18.79 -25.58
CA ILE A 120 13.22 18.27 -24.47
C ILE A 120 14.70 18.09 -24.84
N SER A 121 15.02 17.87 -26.11
CA SER A 121 16.42 17.74 -26.58
C SER A 121 17.26 19.02 -26.42
N GLU A 122 16.60 20.15 -26.12
CA GLU A 122 17.30 21.44 -25.88
C GLU A 122 17.61 21.66 -24.38
N TYR A 123 17.31 20.69 -23.53
CA TYR A 123 17.48 20.76 -22.08
C TYR A 123 18.71 20.01 -21.57
N SER A 124 19.20 20.44 -20.41
CA SER A 124 20.13 19.68 -19.58
C SER A 124 19.62 19.57 -18.15
N PHE A 125 19.98 18.49 -17.46
CA PHE A 125 19.79 18.39 -16.01
C PHE A 125 20.84 19.18 -15.27
N VAL A 126 20.41 19.92 -14.23
CA VAL A 126 21.30 20.66 -13.35
C VAL A 126 21.07 20.22 -11.91
N LEU A 127 22.03 19.50 -11.36
CA LEU A 127 22.04 19.09 -9.96
C LEU A 127 22.73 20.16 -9.10
N PRO A 128 22.44 20.22 -7.79
CA PRO A 128 23.15 21.09 -6.87
C PRO A 128 24.66 20.87 -6.92
N GLU A 129 25.44 21.93 -6.73
CA GLU A 129 26.89 21.82 -6.62
C GLU A 129 27.27 20.95 -5.43
N GLY A 130 28.07 19.93 -5.67
CA GLY A 130 28.50 18.97 -4.65
C GLY A 130 27.55 17.79 -4.40
N ALA A 131 26.42 17.72 -5.11
CA ALA A 131 25.56 16.54 -5.05
C ALA A 131 26.28 15.27 -5.51
N THR A 132 26.01 14.18 -4.84
CA THR A 132 26.64 12.85 -5.08
C THR A 132 25.57 11.82 -5.40
N ASP A 133 25.98 10.64 -5.80
CA ASP A 133 25.10 9.48 -6.01
C ASP A 133 24.47 8.92 -4.71
N GLU A 134 24.91 9.41 -3.57
CA GLU A 134 24.33 9.07 -2.25
C GLU A 134 23.17 10.00 -1.85
N ASP A 135 22.88 11.03 -2.64
CA ASP A 135 21.83 12.00 -2.32
C ASP A 135 20.48 11.63 -2.96
N ASN A 136 19.39 11.93 -2.26
CA ASN A 136 18.03 11.70 -2.76
C ASN A 136 17.74 12.40 -4.10
N VAL A 137 18.29 13.60 -4.28
CA VAL A 137 18.17 14.38 -5.54
C VAL A 137 18.77 13.64 -6.73
N TYR A 138 19.80 12.83 -6.50
CA TYR A 138 20.39 12.01 -7.57
C TYR A 138 19.42 10.91 -8.02
N VAL A 139 18.69 10.32 -7.08
CA VAL A 139 17.62 9.35 -7.41
C VAL A 139 16.52 10.03 -8.24
N ALA A 140 16.09 11.23 -7.84
CA ALA A 140 15.08 12.00 -8.57
C ALA A 140 15.51 12.28 -10.03
N TYR A 141 16.75 12.71 -10.20
CA TYR A 141 17.34 12.91 -11.53
C TYR A 141 17.35 11.61 -12.34
N ARG A 142 17.83 10.51 -11.77
CA ARG A 142 17.93 9.21 -12.46
C ARG A 142 16.57 8.69 -12.90
N LEU A 143 15.52 8.88 -12.08
CA LEU A 143 14.16 8.55 -12.44
C LEU A 143 13.69 9.34 -13.67
N LEU A 144 13.80 10.66 -13.63
CA LEU A 144 13.41 11.48 -14.78
C LEU A 144 14.22 11.14 -16.02
N PHE A 145 15.54 11.00 -15.90
CA PHE A 145 16.42 10.60 -17.00
C PHE A 145 15.97 9.29 -17.63
N LYS A 146 15.68 8.27 -16.81
CA LYS A 146 15.23 6.94 -17.28
C LYS A 146 13.95 7.05 -18.12
N TYR A 147 12.92 7.72 -17.59
CA TYR A 147 11.64 7.79 -18.27
C TYR A 147 11.64 8.73 -19.47
N ILE A 148 12.36 9.86 -19.43
CA ILE A 148 12.53 10.75 -20.57
C ILE A 148 13.27 10.02 -21.69
N ARG A 149 14.42 9.42 -21.40
CA ARG A 149 15.19 8.63 -22.38
C ARG A 149 14.35 7.52 -22.98
N TYR A 150 13.64 6.77 -22.15
CA TYR A 150 12.81 5.65 -22.59
C TYR A 150 11.71 6.09 -23.56
N LEU A 151 10.98 7.16 -23.21
CA LEU A 151 9.83 7.60 -23.98
C LEU A 151 10.22 8.40 -25.24
N THR A 152 11.24 9.25 -25.14
CA THR A 152 11.62 10.18 -26.23
C THR A 152 12.83 9.72 -27.04
N GLY A 153 13.61 8.75 -26.52
CA GLY A 153 14.91 8.38 -27.09
C GLY A 153 16.01 9.43 -26.88
N VAL A 154 15.73 10.52 -26.14
CA VAL A 154 16.68 11.62 -25.91
C VAL A 154 17.44 11.40 -24.62
N GLU A 155 18.77 11.42 -24.71
CA GLU A 155 19.65 11.42 -23.54
C GLU A 155 20.06 12.86 -23.22
N LEU A 156 19.56 13.41 -22.12
CA LEU A 156 19.90 14.74 -21.68
C LEU A 156 21.26 14.77 -20.98
N PRO A 157 22.11 15.76 -21.25
CA PRO A 157 23.34 15.94 -20.49
C PRO A 157 23.05 16.38 -19.05
N VAL A 158 23.92 16.01 -18.13
CA VAL A 158 23.85 16.38 -16.71
C VAL A 158 25.04 17.23 -16.32
N SER A 159 24.79 18.21 -15.47
CA SER A 159 25.80 19.10 -14.91
C SER A 159 25.50 19.41 -13.44
N TYR A 160 26.45 20.07 -12.79
CA TYR A 160 26.35 20.44 -11.38
C TYR A 160 26.53 21.97 -11.25
N GLY A 161 25.57 22.62 -10.61
CA GLY A 161 25.59 24.06 -10.33
C GLY A 161 25.34 24.98 -11.52
N THR A 162 25.64 24.58 -12.74
CA THR A 162 25.50 25.44 -13.93
C THR A 162 24.98 24.64 -15.11
N SER A 163 23.98 25.18 -15.83
CA SER A 163 23.43 24.58 -17.03
C SER A 163 24.44 24.49 -18.19
N LEU A 164 24.34 23.43 -18.99
CA LEU A 164 25.08 23.19 -20.20
C LEU A 164 24.36 23.72 -21.48
N THR A 165 23.08 24.01 -21.36
CA THR A 165 22.17 24.41 -22.43
C THR A 165 21.45 25.69 -22.07
N GLU A 166 20.72 26.29 -23.02
CA GLU A 166 19.92 27.50 -22.79
C GLU A 166 18.77 27.22 -21.81
N HIS A 167 18.20 26.03 -21.89
CA HIS A 167 17.11 25.57 -21.00
C HIS A 167 17.56 24.46 -20.08
N SER A 168 16.95 24.37 -18.90
CA SER A 168 17.39 23.44 -17.87
C SER A 168 16.23 22.82 -17.08
N ILE A 169 16.49 21.61 -16.55
CA ILE A 169 15.73 20.97 -15.49
C ILE A 169 16.57 21.04 -14.22
N ASN A 170 16.22 21.98 -13.36
CA ASN A 170 17.00 22.33 -12.18
C ASN A 170 16.47 21.61 -10.94
N PHE A 171 17.38 21.08 -10.14
CA PHE A 171 17.05 20.54 -8.83
C PHE A 171 17.62 21.42 -7.74
N THR A 172 16.76 21.78 -6.78
CA THR A 172 17.14 22.53 -5.57
C THR A 172 16.77 21.70 -4.34
N VAL A 173 17.76 21.36 -3.54
CA VAL A 173 17.56 20.69 -2.24
C VAL A 173 17.42 21.75 -1.16
N LEU A 174 16.35 21.66 -0.40
CA LEU A 174 16.04 22.54 0.72
C LEU A 174 16.25 21.81 2.04
N ASP A 175 16.75 22.53 3.02
CA ASP A 175 16.90 22.01 4.37
C ASP A 175 15.58 22.22 5.16
N PRO A 176 14.90 21.14 5.59
CA PRO A 176 13.62 21.26 6.29
C PRO A 176 13.72 21.88 7.71
N VAL A 177 14.95 22.04 8.21
CA VAL A 177 15.21 22.60 9.54
C VAL A 177 15.70 24.02 9.48
N ASN A 178 16.64 24.33 8.56
CA ASN A 178 17.36 25.60 8.53
C ASN A 178 16.88 26.57 7.45
N ASP A 179 16.25 26.09 6.37
CA ASP A 179 15.67 26.95 5.34
C ASP A 179 14.22 27.31 5.67
N GLU A 180 13.89 28.60 5.58
CA GLU A 180 12.51 29.07 5.82
C GLU A 180 11.49 28.35 4.91
N TYR A 181 11.80 28.21 3.63
CA TYR A 181 10.93 27.52 2.70
C TYR A 181 11.02 25.99 2.85
N GLY A 182 12.17 25.44 3.21
CA GLY A 182 12.33 24.05 3.58
C GLY A 182 11.44 23.65 4.76
N GLN A 183 11.30 24.52 5.77
CA GLN A 183 10.39 24.31 6.90
C GLN A 183 8.92 24.29 6.47
N VAL A 184 8.53 25.04 5.44
CA VAL A 184 7.16 24.99 4.88
C VAL A 184 6.89 23.66 4.20
N LEU A 185 7.83 23.16 3.41
CA LEU A 185 7.70 21.87 2.74
C LEU A 185 7.81 20.67 3.71
N GLY A 186 8.48 20.85 4.85
CA GLY A 186 8.73 19.75 5.79
C GLY A 186 9.65 18.70 5.16
N TYR A 187 9.54 17.44 5.59
CA TYR A 187 10.45 16.38 5.15
C TYR A 187 10.09 15.74 3.82
N ASP A 188 8.84 15.81 3.41
CA ASP A 188 8.29 15.12 2.24
C ASP A 188 7.67 16.06 1.21
N GLY A 189 7.53 17.34 1.54
CA GLY A 189 6.92 18.31 0.65
C GLY A 189 7.76 18.56 -0.60
N MET A 190 7.07 18.86 -1.67
CA MET A 190 7.67 19.11 -2.98
C MET A 190 7.08 20.35 -3.65
N LYS A 191 7.86 20.94 -4.54
CA LYS A 191 7.38 21.92 -5.50
C LYS A 191 8.07 21.70 -6.83
N TYR A 192 7.34 21.89 -7.92
CA TYR A 192 7.93 22.11 -9.22
C TYR A 192 7.20 23.23 -9.96
N GLU A 193 7.96 24.00 -10.76
CA GLU A 193 7.42 25.13 -11.53
C GLU A 193 8.17 25.31 -12.83
N VAL A 194 7.49 25.82 -13.85
CA VAL A 194 8.11 26.24 -15.12
C VAL A 194 8.11 27.77 -15.19
N VAL A 195 9.30 28.34 -15.23
CA VAL A 195 9.54 29.77 -15.23
C VAL A 195 10.64 30.11 -16.26
N ASP A 196 10.35 31.04 -17.16
CA ASP A 196 11.24 31.45 -18.23
C ASP A 196 11.75 30.27 -19.09
N GLY A 197 10.92 29.25 -19.27
CA GLY A 197 11.23 28.06 -20.04
C GLY A 197 12.00 26.96 -19.27
N ASP A 198 12.41 27.21 -18.05
CA ASP A 198 13.11 26.23 -17.20
C ASP A 198 12.16 25.49 -16.28
N LEU A 199 12.37 24.18 -16.11
CA LEU A 199 11.68 23.39 -15.11
C LEU A 199 12.51 23.35 -13.81
N ASN A 200 11.98 23.96 -12.76
CA ASN A 200 12.62 24.01 -11.46
C ASN A 200 11.93 23.06 -10.48
N ILE A 201 12.67 22.16 -9.86
CA ILE A 201 12.20 21.15 -8.91
C ILE A 201 12.84 21.45 -7.56
N TYR A 202 11.98 21.65 -6.55
CA TYR A 202 12.38 21.91 -5.17
C TYR A 202 11.89 20.77 -4.30
N GLY A 203 12.74 20.29 -3.45
CA GLY A 203 12.36 19.26 -2.49
C GLY A 203 13.27 19.30 -1.28
N THR A 204 12.71 18.89 -0.16
CA THR A 204 13.47 18.51 1.00
C THR A 204 13.94 17.06 0.81
N TRP A 205 14.03 16.23 1.81
CA TRP A 205 14.61 14.90 1.68
C TRP A 205 14.04 14.05 0.54
N ARG A 206 12.77 13.62 0.64
CA ARG A 206 12.13 12.79 -0.38
C ARG A 206 11.38 13.62 -1.43
N GLY A 207 11.19 14.90 -1.15
CA GLY A 207 10.35 15.77 -1.96
C GLY A 207 10.77 15.84 -3.42
N SER A 208 12.08 15.92 -3.72
CA SER A 208 12.57 15.93 -5.12
C SER A 208 12.22 14.63 -5.86
N MET A 209 12.33 13.49 -5.17
CA MET A 209 11.96 12.18 -5.74
C MET A 209 10.45 12.07 -5.97
N TYR A 210 9.64 12.55 -5.03
CA TYR A 210 8.18 12.57 -5.19
C TYR A 210 7.74 13.50 -6.32
N ALA A 211 8.41 14.65 -6.49
CA ALA A 211 8.19 15.53 -7.63
C ALA A 211 8.53 14.84 -8.96
N ALA A 212 9.64 14.10 -9.01
CA ALA A 212 9.99 13.33 -10.19
C ALA A 212 8.92 12.29 -10.55
N TYR A 213 8.43 11.51 -9.59
CA TYR A 213 7.35 10.57 -9.84
C TYR A 213 6.06 11.27 -10.29
N GLU A 214 5.73 12.41 -9.72
CA GLU A 214 4.53 13.14 -10.12
C GLU A 214 4.63 13.69 -11.54
N ILE A 215 5.78 14.23 -11.93
CA ILE A 215 6.05 14.68 -13.30
C ILE A 215 5.95 13.49 -14.26
N ILE A 216 6.51 12.34 -13.90
CA ILE A 216 6.45 11.09 -14.68
C ILE A 216 4.99 10.64 -14.86
N GLU A 217 4.21 10.63 -13.79
CA GLU A 217 2.80 10.23 -13.86
C GLU A 217 1.97 11.22 -14.69
N LYS A 218 2.13 12.52 -14.44
CA LYS A 218 1.25 13.56 -14.98
C LYS A 218 1.57 13.91 -16.43
N TYR A 219 2.84 14.00 -16.77
CA TYR A 219 3.28 14.48 -18.09
C TYR A 219 3.87 13.38 -18.98
N LEU A 220 4.37 12.30 -18.43
CA LEU A 220 4.89 11.19 -19.22
C LEU A 220 3.91 10.02 -19.34
N GLY A 221 2.75 10.11 -18.70
CA GLY A 221 1.67 9.12 -18.81
C GLY A 221 2.01 7.76 -18.22
N VAL A 222 2.89 7.72 -17.23
CA VAL A 222 3.26 6.48 -16.55
C VAL A 222 2.32 6.27 -15.35
N ARG A 223 1.96 5.01 -15.07
CA ARG A 223 1.18 4.63 -13.90
C ARG A 223 1.85 3.48 -13.18
N PHE A 224 1.85 3.52 -11.86
CA PHE A 224 2.46 2.54 -10.98
C PHE A 224 1.37 1.84 -10.17
N PHE A 225 0.66 0.89 -10.76
CA PHE A 225 -0.51 0.27 -10.13
C PHE A 225 -0.19 -0.90 -9.21
N SER A 226 0.90 -1.61 -9.47
CA SER A 226 1.39 -2.68 -8.62
C SER A 226 2.92 -2.76 -8.66
N ASP A 227 3.50 -3.53 -7.75
CA ASP A 227 4.95 -3.78 -7.71
C ASP A 227 5.46 -4.57 -8.93
N GLU A 228 4.59 -5.33 -9.56
CA GLU A 228 4.92 -6.13 -10.74
C GLU A 228 4.77 -5.34 -12.05
N GLN A 229 3.97 -4.28 -12.07
CA GLN A 229 3.58 -3.64 -13.32
C GLN A 229 3.59 -2.13 -13.26
N THR A 230 4.42 -1.56 -14.11
CA THR A 230 4.38 -0.15 -14.48
C THR A 230 3.70 -0.02 -15.84
N PHE A 231 2.62 0.74 -15.91
CA PHE A 231 1.89 1.00 -17.14
C PHE A 231 2.33 2.33 -17.74
N VAL A 232 2.52 2.37 -19.05
CA VAL A 232 2.81 3.58 -19.79
C VAL A 232 1.64 3.92 -20.68
N TYR A 233 1.00 5.04 -20.42
CA TYR A 233 0.05 5.63 -21.33
C TYR A 233 0.80 6.19 -22.54
N LYS A 234 0.40 5.80 -23.73
CA LYS A 234 1.02 6.26 -24.97
C LYS A 234 0.48 7.65 -25.33
N THR A 235 0.95 8.67 -24.65
CA THR A 235 0.77 10.06 -25.07
C THR A 235 1.90 10.43 -26.01
N ARG A 236 1.60 10.85 -27.23
CA ARG A 236 2.63 11.16 -28.25
C ARG A 236 3.34 12.46 -28.05
N VAL A 237 2.63 13.44 -27.55
CA VAL A 237 3.18 14.74 -27.22
C VAL A 237 2.66 15.15 -25.86
N SER A 238 3.58 15.45 -25.01
CA SER A 238 3.30 16.03 -23.72
C SER A 238 4.04 17.34 -23.59
N ASP A 239 3.38 18.34 -23.05
CA ASP A 239 3.96 19.63 -22.72
C ASP A 239 3.81 19.89 -21.22
N ILE A 240 4.89 20.38 -20.61
CA ILE A 240 4.82 20.99 -19.27
C ILE A 240 4.70 22.50 -19.50
N PRO A 241 3.49 23.09 -19.39
CA PRO A 241 3.27 24.46 -19.83
C PRO A 241 4.06 25.49 -19.03
N GLU A 242 4.41 26.60 -19.68
CA GLU A 242 4.91 27.80 -18.98
C GLU A 242 3.92 28.26 -17.91
N GLY A 243 4.42 28.62 -16.73
CA GLY A 243 3.61 29.02 -15.58
C GLY A 243 3.02 27.84 -14.80
N THR A 244 3.35 26.59 -15.15
CA THR A 244 3.07 25.45 -14.28
C THR A 244 3.68 25.71 -12.91
N CYS A 245 2.88 25.55 -11.84
CA CYS A 245 3.37 25.62 -10.46
C CYS A 245 2.54 24.63 -9.64
N VAL A 246 3.22 23.63 -9.12
CA VAL A 246 2.62 22.60 -8.25
C VAL A 246 3.43 22.56 -6.98
N GLU A 247 2.74 22.70 -5.86
CA GLU A 247 3.29 22.57 -4.52
C GLU A 247 2.41 21.64 -3.71
N THR A 248 3.00 20.64 -3.07
CA THR A 248 2.28 19.69 -2.23
C THR A 248 3.05 19.46 -0.94
N VAL A 249 2.36 19.67 0.17
CA VAL A 249 2.83 19.35 1.52
C VAL A 249 1.85 18.33 2.10
N PRO A 250 2.24 17.08 2.29
CA PRO A 250 1.31 16.07 2.77
C PRO A 250 0.88 16.36 4.22
N GLN A 251 -0.40 16.26 4.50
CA GLN A 251 -0.94 16.42 5.86
C GLN A 251 -0.60 15.23 6.75
N LEU A 252 -0.52 14.03 6.16
CA LEU A 252 -0.12 12.82 6.88
C LEU A 252 1.39 12.74 7.00
N ASN A 253 1.89 12.78 8.23
CA ASN A 253 3.32 12.62 8.53
C ASN A 253 3.84 11.21 8.25
N TYR A 254 2.97 10.22 8.33
CA TYR A 254 3.27 8.81 8.08
C TYR A 254 2.27 8.22 7.11
N ARG A 255 2.78 7.64 6.02
CA ARG A 255 2.02 7.02 4.96
C ARG A 255 2.66 5.69 4.61
N PHE A 256 1.93 4.63 4.84
CA PHE A 256 2.41 3.29 4.57
C PHE A 256 1.27 2.41 4.07
N ALA A 257 1.46 1.75 2.94
CA ALA A 257 0.59 0.67 2.50
C ALA A 257 1.43 -0.58 2.29
N LYS A 258 1.13 -1.62 3.05
CA LYS A 258 1.79 -2.89 2.96
C LYS A 258 1.14 -3.72 1.88
N GLN A 259 1.85 -3.89 0.79
CA GLN A 259 1.55 -4.90 -0.23
C GLN A 259 2.54 -6.05 -0.11
N THR A 260 2.26 -7.15 -0.81
CA THR A 260 3.24 -8.22 -0.99
C THR A 260 4.37 -7.72 -1.87
N TYR A 261 5.50 -7.42 -1.27
CA TYR A 261 6.69 -6.96 -1.99
C TYR A 261 7.59 -8.15 -2.28
N SER A 262 7.43 -8.76 -3.45
CA SER A 262 8.20 -9.94 -3.84
C SER A 262 9.20 -9.69 -4.97
N THR A 263 9.21 -8.51 -5.58
CA THR A 263 9.97 -8.23 -6.81
C THR A 263 10.84 -6.98 -6.72
N ASN A 264 11.77 -6.85 -7.67
CA ASN A 264 12.64 -5.68 -7.83
C ASN A 264 11.89 -4.37 -8.12
N GLY A 265 10.62 -4.44 -8.51
CA GLY A 265 9.74 -3.29 -8.71
C GLY A 265 9.16 -2.69 -7.43
N ALA A 266 9.25 -3.41 -6.31
CA ALA A 266 8.60 -3.04 -5.06
C ALA A 266 9.00 -1.66 -4.52
N LEU A 267 10.29 -1.31 -4.54
CA LEU A 267 10.76 0.01 -4.11
C LEU A 267 10.26 1.12 -5.03
N ASN A 268 10.27 0.88 -6.34
CA ASN A 268 9.76 1.85 -7.30
C ASN A 268 8.28 2.14 -7.07
N HIS A 269 7.47 1.09 -6.93
CA HIS A 269 6.05 1.20 -6.62
C HIS A 269 5.82 1.93 -5.29
N TYR A 270 6.55 1.55 -4.23
CA TYR A 270 6.47 2.16 -2.92
C TYR A 270 6.69 3.69 -2.96
N PHE A 271 7.78 4.15 -3.59
CA PHE A 271 8.08 5.57 -3.67
C PHE A 271 7.25 6.33 -4.70
N ALA A 272 6.78 5.68 -5.76
CA ALA A 272 5.82 6.27 -6.68
C ALA A 272 4.50 6.64 -5.97
N HIS A 273 4.11 5.87 -4.96
CA HIS A 273 2.97 6.15 -4.09
C HIS A 273 3.27 7.11 -2.93
N LYS A 274 4.45 7.71 -2.91
CA LYS A 274 4.89 8.70 -1.90
C LYS A 274 4.81 8.16 -0.47
N HIS A 275 5.04 6.85 -0.30
CA HIS A 275 5.13 6.23 1.01
C HIS A 275 6.42 6.69 1.73
N ASN A 276 6.35 6.84 3.04
CA ASN A 276 7.47 7.23 3.88
C ASN A 276 7.55 6.42 5.18
N GLY A 277 6.70 5.40 5.31
CA GLY A 277 6.66 4.53 6.46
C GLY A 277 7.69 3.40 6.40
N PHE A 278 7.48 2.42 7.24
CA PHE A 278 8.32 1.25 7.35
C PHE A 278 8.31 0.43 6.06
N HIS A 279 9.48 0.29 5.44
CA HIS A 279 9.74 -0.72 4.42
C HIS A 279 11.07 -1.40 4.71
N ILE A 280 11.09 -2.73 4.78
CA ILE A 280 12.26 -3.51 5.17
C ILE A 280 13.51 -3.19 4.34
N TYR A 281 13.33 -2.75 3.12
CA TYR A 281 14.40 -2.42 2.18
C TYR A 281 14.83 -0.95 2.20
N ALA A 282 13.97 -0.03 2.62
CA ALA A 282 14.30 1.38 2.69
C ALA A 282 15.29 1.72 3.81
N TYR A 283 15.43 0.85 4.80
CA TYR A 283 16.45 1.00 5.86
C TYR A 283 17.89 0.91 5.38
N THR A 284 18.10 0.29 4.25
CA THR A 284 19.41 -0.08 3.79
C THR A 284 20.03 0.95 2.86
N ASP A 285 19.22 1.92 2.44
CA ASP A 285 19.64 2.98 1.55
C ASP A 285 19.20 4.34 2.12
N LYS A 286 20.17 5.10 2.64
CA LYS A 286 19.96 6.42 3.25
C LYS A 286 19.28 7.43 2.32
N ARG A 287 19.36 7.22 1.01
CA ARG A 287 18.73 8.09 0.00
C ARG A 287 17.21 8.10 0.13
N PHE A 288 16.64 7.03 0.63
CA PHE A 288 15.18 6.89 0.73
C PHE A 288 14.64 7.25 2.11
N GLY A 289 15.40 7.03 3.17
CA GLY A 289 15.04 7.33 4.56
C GLY A 289 13.67 6.80 4.99
N THR A 290 13.52 6.45 6.24
CA THR A 290 12.21 6.16 6.85
C THR A 290 12.04 7.01 8.10
N LEU A 291 10.79 7.16 8.56
CA LEU A 291 10.50 7.89 9.80
C LEU A 291 10.79 7.06 11.05
N ILE A 292 10.77 5.73 10.94
CA ILE A 292 10.89 4.83 12.09
C ILE A 292 12.32 4.31 12.16
N GLY A 293 13.05 4.71 13.20
CA GLY A 293 14.41 4.28 13.47
C GLY A 293 14.50 2.90 14.14
N ASP A 294 13.51 2.02 13.95
CA ASP A 294 13.54 0.66 14.47
C ASP A 294 13.92 -0.33 13.37
N PHE A 295 14.98 -1.06 13.64
CA PHE A 295 15.58 -2.00 12.70
C PHE A 295 14.84 -3.33 12.58
N TYR A 296 14.01 -3.66 13.55
CA TYR A 296 13.34 -4.96 13.64
C TYR A 296 11.83 -4.92 13.50
N GLY A 297 11.32 -3.89 12.88
CA GLY A 297 9.91 -3.71 12.67
C GLY A 297 9.31 -2.61 13.56
N ASN A 298 8.31 -1.94 13.02
CA ASN A 298 7.56 -0.91 13.72
C ASN A 298 6.60 -1.47 14.78
N ALA A 299 6.41 -2.79 14.81
CA ALA A 299 5.46 -3.46 15.67
C ALA A 299 6.14 -4.55 16.52
N HIS A 300 5.62 -4.78 17.74
CA HIS A 300 5.98 -5.93 18.58
C HIS A 300 7.46 -6.01 19.00
N SER A 301 8.11 -4.87 19.21
CA SER A 301 9.56 -4.76 19.45
C SER A 301 10.04 -5.32 20.81
N PHE A 302 9.16 -5.47 21.81
CA PHE A 302 9.57 -5.87 23.16
C PHE A 302 10.32 -7.19 23.23
N MET A 303 9.94 -8.18 22.44
CA MET A 303 10.62 -9.48 22.43
C MET A 303 12.06 -9.34 21.89
N THR A 304 12.22 -8.57 20.83
CA THR A 304 13.52 -8.28 20.23
C THR A 304 14.43 -7.56 21.21
N TYR A 305 13.94 -6.51 21.87
CA TYR A 305 14.70 -5.75 22.83
C TYR A 305 15.12 -6.58 24.06
N TRP A 306 14.21 -7.43 24.54
CA TRP A 306 14.56 -8.36 25.61
C TRP A 306 15.70 -9.29 25.20
N GLN A 307 15.64 -9.83 23.99
CA GLN A 307 16.67 -10.71 23.45
C GLN A 307 18.01 -9.98 23.28
N MET A 308 17.97 -8.75 22.80
CA MET A 308 19.17 -7.91 22.66
C MET A 308 19.84 -7.67 24.00
N ALA A 309 19.12 -7.19 25.00
CA ALA A 309 19.63 -6.86 26.31
C ALA A 309 20.15 -8.07 27.09
N THR A 310 19.51 -9.22 26.96
CA THR A 310 19.81 -10.40 27.79
C THR A 310 20.61 -11.48 27.07
N GLY A 311 20.64 -11.46 25.75
CA GLY A 311 21.17 -12.54 24.92
C GLY A 311 20.37 -13.85 25.03
N THR A 312 19.18 -13.78 25.61
CA THR A 312 18.27 -14.93 25.83
C THR A 312 16.85 -14.52 25.48
N MET A 313 16.06 -15.48 25.06
CA MET A 313 14.61 -15.24 24.92
C MET A 313 13.93 -15.18 26.28
N PRO A 314 12.76 -14.55 26.40
CA PRO A 314 12.01 -14.53 27.64
C PRO A 314 11.81 -15.92 28.25
N PRO A 315 11.73 -16.04 29.59
CA PRO A 315 11.94 -17.30 30.32
C PRO A 315 10.93 -18.42 30.10
N GLU A 316 9.82 -18.17 29.43
CA GLU A 316 8.78 -19.19 29.27
C GLU A 316 9.00 -20.10 28.06
N GLY A 317 9.60 -21.26 28.29
CA GLY A 317 9.51 -22.44 27.42
C GLY A 317 10.41 -22.48 26.17
N SER A 318 11.52 -21.80 26.20
CA SER A 318 12.27 -21.52 24.97
C SER A 318 13.63 -22.18 24.84
N LEU A 319 13.94 -23.24 25.56
CA LEU A 319 15.21 -23.94 25.46
C LEU A 319 15.04 -25.28 24.74
N ASN A 320 15.97 -25.55 23.83
CA ASN A 320 16.17 -26.89 23.29
C ASN A 320 16.59 -27.87 24.38
N PRO A 321 16.44 -29.19 24.20
CA PRO A 321 16.84 -30.20 25.18
C PRO A 321 18.33 -30.13 25.54
N ASP A 322 19.18 -29.55 24.69
CA ASP A 322 20.61 -29.35 24.92
C ASP A 322 20.92 -28.05 25.68
N GLY A 323 19.89 -27.29 26.11
CA GLY A 323 20.01 -26.01 26.80
C GLY A 323 20.32 -24.82 25.91
N SER A 324 20.35 -24.99 24.60
CA SER A 324 20.43 -23.88 23.64
C SER A 324 19.10 -23.15 23.52
N VAL A 325 19.15 -21.86 23.16
CA VAL A 325 17.93 -21.07 22.95
C VAL A 325 17.25 -21.50 21.65
N MET A 326 15.98 -21.84 21.72
CA MET A 326 15.19 -22.15 20.53
C MET A 326 15.09 -20.94 19.61
N THR A 327 15.25 -21.16 18.32
CA THR A 327 14.84 -20.20 17.29
C THR A 327 13.32 -20.03 17.28
N LEU A 328 12.82 -18.97 16.65
CA LEU A 328 11.40 -18.73 16.47
C LEU A 328 10.70 -19.96 15.83
N SER A 329 11.28 -20.51 14.76
CA SER A 329 10.81 -21.72 14.07
C SER A 329 10.79 -22.93 14.96
N GLN A 330 11.84 -23.17 15.74
CA GLN A 330 11.93 -24.32 16.64
C GLN A 330 10.87 -24.27 17.75
N ARG A 331 10.57 -23.08 18.27
CA ARG A 331 9.50 -22.88 19.25
C ARG A 331 8.12 -23.14 18.65
N TYR A 332 7.92 -22.66 17.46
CA TYR A 332 6.70 -22.90 16.71
C TYR A 332 6.47 -24.38 16.46
N GLU A 333 7.48 -25.11 15.98
CA GLU A 333 7.42 -26.55 15.77
C GLU A 333 7.22 -27.35 17.06
N ALA A 334 7.92 -26.98 18.14
CA ALA A 334 7.76 -27.60 19.43
C ALA A 334 6.34 -27.46 19.98
N LYS A 335 5.71 -26.34 19.76
CA LYS A 335 4.35 -26.08 20.20
C LYS A 335 3.30 -26.74 19.30
N LEU A 336 3.53 -26.80 17.98
CA LEU A 336 2.70 -27.63 17.09
C LEU A 336 2.75 -29.11 17.51
N ALA A 337 3.92 -29.60 17.89
CA ALA A 337 4.10 -30.98 18.35
C ALA A 337 3.45 -31.26 19.72
N SER A 338 3.32 -30.24 20.57
CA SER A 338 2.65 -30.37 21.88
C SER A 338 1.12 -30.40 21.80
N GLY A 339 0.54 -30.03 20.65
CA GLY A 339 -0.92 -29.96 20.47
C GLY A 339 -1.57 -28.77 21.19
N GLU A 340 -0.79 -27.81 21.68
CA GLU A 340 -1.32 -26.59 22.29
C GLU A 340 -1.84 -25.61 21.21
N PRO A 341 -2.79 -24.72 21.56
CA PRO A 341 -3.32 -23.73 20.62
C PRO A 341 -2.25 -22.82 20.04
N LYS A 342 -2.49 -22.30 18.84
CA LYS A 342 -1.54 -21.53 18.03
C LYS A 342 -1.10 -20.18 18.59
N ASP A 343 -1.69 -19.68 19.68
CA ASP A 343 -1.39 -18.36 20.30
C ASP A 343 -0.08 -18.38 21.08
N GLN A 344 1.00 -18.00 20.44
CA GLN A 344 2.25 -18.64 20.73
C GLN A 344 3.34 -17.81 21.32
N PHE A 345 3.24 -16.53 21.25
CA PHE A 345 4.15 -15.66 21.95
C PHE A 345 3.41 -15.05 23.14
N GLN A 346 3.09 -15.90 24.08
CA GLN A 346 2.28 -15.57 25.25
C GLN A 346 3.08 -14.90 26.34
N TRP A 347 3.93 -13.92 25.97
CA TRP A 347 4.67 -13.16 26.94
C TRP A 347 4.50 -11.67 26.71
N GLN A 348 4.13 -10.99 27.76
CA GLN A 348 4.17 -9.53 27.84
C GLN A 348 5.01 -9.14 29.06
N PRO A 349 5.93 -8.19 28.96
CA PRO A 349 6.67 -7.69 30.10
C PRO A 349 5.75 -7.08 31.14
N CYS A 350 6.21 -7.07 32.39
CA CYS A 350 5.49 -6.38 33.43
C CYS A 350 5.71 -4.86 33.31
N ALA A 351 4.69 -4.15 32.85
CA ALA A 351 4.75 -2.70 32.60
C ALA A 351 5.14 -1.86 33.85
N THR A 352 5.07 -2.45 35.06
CA THR A 352 5.44 -1.80 36.32
C THR A 352 6.71 -2.36 36.98
N SER A 353 7.40 -3.30 36.32
CA SER A 353 8.67 -3.85 36.75
C SER A 353 9.84 -2.99 36.26
N ASN A 354 10.68 -2.50 37.16
CA ASN A 354 11.89 -1.81 36.73
C ASN A 354 12.87 -2.75 36.01
N ASP A 355 12.99 -3.99 36.46
CA ASP A 355 13.89 -4.99 35.85
C ASP A 355 13.48 -5.33 34.41
N ASP A 356 12.18 -5.48 34.15
CA ASP A 356 11.67 -5.71 32.78
C ASP A 356 11.87 -4.45 31.91
N TYR A 357 11.52 -3.29 32.45
CA TYR A 357 11.73 -2.02 31.77
C TYR A 357 13.20 -1.78 31.39
N ASP A 358 14.11 -1.97 32.33
CA ASP A 358 15.55 -1.75 32.11
C ASP A 358 16.09 -2.66 31.00
N LYS A 359 15.59 -3.90 30.90
CA LYS A 359 15.96 -4.81 29.81
C LYS A 359 15.41 -4.34 28.47
N LEU A 360 14.13 -3.93 28.41
CA LEU A 360 13.51 -3.44 27.17
C LEU A 360 14.19 -2.15 26.71
N PHE A 361 14.39 -1.21 27.61
CA PHE A 361 14.99 0.09 27.28
C PHE A 361 16.46 -0.07 26.83
N THR A 362 17.25 -0.90 27.53
CA THR A 362 18.62 -1.22 27.13
C THR A 362 18.65 -1.89 25.76
N GLY A 363 17.75 -2.84 25.48
CA GLY A 363 17.67 -3.50 24.19
C GLY A 363 17.29 -2.54 23.07
N MET A 364 16.40 -1.59 23.33
CA MET A 364 16.06 -0.52 22.39
C MET A 364 17.29 0.33 22.04
N LEU A 365 18.05 0.77 23.05
CA LEU A 365 19.28 1.54 22.83
C LEU A 365 20.35 0.72 22.11
N GLU A 366 20.51 -0.57 22.42
CA GLU A 366 21.45 -1.46 21.72
C GLU A 366 21.04 -1.61 20.23
N CYS A 367 19.77 -1.69 19.92
CA CYS A 367 19.27 -1.68 18.54
C CYS A 367 19.63 -0.36 17.82
N GLY A 368 19.43 0.78 18.48
CA GLY A 368 19.83 2.08 17.93
C GLY A 368 21.31 2.19 17.64
N VAL A 369 22.17 1.73 18.57
CA VAL A 369 23.63 1.71 18.38
C VAL A 369 24.03 0.79 17.21
N MET A 370 23.37 -0.34 17.04
CA MET A 370 23.63 -1.22 15.89
C MET A 370 23.26 -0.54 14.57
N ALA A 371 22.11 0.12 14.54
CA ALA A 371 21.67 0.88 13.37
C ALA A 371 22.69 1.98 13.02
N MET A 372 23.23 2.73 14.01
CA MET A 372 24.32 3.70 13.81
C MET A 372 25.58 3.07 13.21
N GLY A 373 25.96 1.89 13.70
CA GLY A 373 27.11 1.17 13.20
C GLY A 373 27.01 0.73 11.73
N TRP A 374 25.82 0.75 11.17
CA TRP A 374 25.56 0.47 9.76
C TRP A 374 25.46 1.73 8.88
N GLY A 375 25.71 2.92 9.44
CA GLY A 375 25.62 4.18 8.73
C GLY A 375 24.20 4.64 8.44
N LEU A 376 23.19 3.98 9.00
CA LEU A 376 21.79 4.29 8.77
C LEU A 376 21.30 5.44 9.65
N THR A 377 21.99 5.75 10.70
CA THR A 377 21.50 6.62 11.78
C THR A 377 22.09 8.01 11.78
N ASP A 378 23.23 8.27 11.15
CA ASP A 378 23.72 9.64 11.01
C ASP A 378 22.66 10.53 10.32
N PHE A 379 21.92 9.94 9.39
CA PHE A 379 20.82 10.60 8.69
C PHE A 379 19.58 10.87 9.57
N TYR A 380 19.28 9.98 10.52
CA TYR A 380 18.08 10.10 11.35
C TYR A 380 18.32 10.84 12.66
N PHE A 381 19.52 10.75 13.22
CA PHE A 381 19.82 11.34 14.54
C PHE A 381 20.14 12.83 14.50
N GLU A 382 20.64 13.35 13.39
CA GLU A 382 21.03 14.77 13.30
C GLU A 382 19.85 15.73 13.24
N GLU A 383 18.64 15.28 12.87
CA GLU A 383 17.54 16.19 12.54
C GLU A 383 16.27 16.05 13.38
N GLY A 384 16.32 15.39 14.52
CA GLY A 384 15.16 15.26 15.43
C GLY A 384 14.01 14.39 14.89
N GLN A 385 14.23 13.68 13.78
CA GLN A 385 13.25 12.75 13.18
C GLN A 385 13.44 11.30 13.62
N THR A 386 14.43 11.04 14.42
CA THR A 386 14.68 9.70 14.94
C THR A 386 13.50 9.21 15.76
N MET A 387 12.99 8.04 15.36
CA MET A 387 11.88 7.39 16.05
C MET A 387 12.28 5.97 16.45
N PHE A 388 12.07 5.67 17.73
CA PHE A 388 12.26 4.33 18.25
C PHE A 388 10.92 3.66 18.45
N SER A 389 10.75 2.43 17.96
CA SER A 389 9.61 1.61 18.36
C SER A 389 9.79 1.13 19.78
N PHE A 390 8.73 1.15 20.59
CA PHE A 390 8.69 0.57 21.92
C PHE A 390 7.31 -0.05 22.14
N SER A 391 7.08 -1.20 21.50
CA SER A 391 5.76 -1.75 21.26
C SER A 391 5.57 -3.11 21.92
N ILE A 392 4.37 -3.31 22.46
CA ILE A 392 3.92 -4.58 23.07
C ILE A 392 4.02 -5.74 22.08
N CYS A 393 4.16 -6.96 22.61
CA CYS A 393 4.10 -8.17 21.80
C CYS A 393 2.66 -8.45 21.31
N ASP A 394 2.53 -9.17 20.20
CA ASP A 394 1.24 -9.51 19.61
C ASP A 394 0.54 -10.66 20.37
N ASN A 395 0.07 -10.36 21.56
CA ASN A 395 -0.69 -11.29 22.37
C ASN A 395 -1.44 -10.57 23.50
N SER A 396 -2.42 -11.27 24.10
CA SER A 396 -3.26 -10.76 25.20
C SER A 396 -2.80 -11.16 26.60
N ASN A 397 -1.63 -11.77 26.76
CA ASN A 397 -1.14 -12.28 28.06
C ASN A 397 -0.44 -11.22 28.91
N PHE A 398 -1.20 -10.27 29.32
CA PHE A 398 -0.72 -9.13 30.11
C PHE A 398 -0.44 -9.48 31.55
N CYS A 399 0.56 -8.81 32.14
CA CYS A 399 0.94 -8.99 33.53
C CYS A 399 -0.24 -8.77 34.48
N THR A 400 -0.45 -9.72 35.36
CA THR A 400 -1.52 -9.69 36.40
C THR A 400 -1.02 -9.34 37.81
N CYS A 401 0.20 -8.82 37.93
CA CYS A 401 0.73 -8.40 39.23
C CYS A 401 -0.14 -7.31 39.86
N ARG A 402 -0.06 -7.17 41.19
CA ARG A 402 -0.90 -6.22 41.95
C ARG A 402 -0.82 -4.77 41.43
N LYS A 403 0.37 -4.33 40.99
CA LYS A 403 0.58 -2.96 40.49
C LYS A 403 -0.08 -2.76 39.13
N CYS A 404 0.17 -3.66 38.17
CA CYS A 404 -0.44 -3.60 36.84
C CYS A 404 -1.96 -3.71 36.93
N THR A 405 -2.49 -4.65 37.74
CA THR A 405 -3.94 -4.82 37.96
C THR A 405 -4.55 -3.54 38.55
N LYS A 406 -3.86 -2.86 39.47
CA LYS A 406 -4.35 -1.61 40.04
C LYS A 406 -4.44 -0.51 38.99
N ILE A 407 -3.37 -0.26 38.22
CA ILE A 407 -3.35 0.78 37.18
C ILE A 407 -4.41 0.45 36.11
N LYS A 408 -4.48 -0.80 35.67
CA LYS A 408 -5.50 -1.24 34.70
C LYS A 408 -6.93 -0.98 35.19
N LYS A 409 -7.20 -1.15 36.47
CA LYS A 409 -8.51 -0.83 37.07
C LYS A 409 -8.79 0.68 37.10
N ASP A 410 -7.76 1.50 37.41
CA ASP A 410 -7.91 2.94 37.63
C ASP A 410 -7.86 3.72 36.29
N GLU A 411 -6.98 3.35 35.37
CA GLU A 411 -6.65 4.07 34.14
C GLU A 411 -6.90 3.29 32.85
N GLY A 412 -7.43 2.07 32.96
CA GLY A 412 -7.60 1.20 31.81
C GLY A 412 -6.31 0.52 31.36
N PHE A 413 -6.45 -0.24 30.31
CA PHE A 413 -5.35 -0.98 29.70
C PHE A 413 -4.42 -0.05 28.94
N SER A 414 -5.00 0.85 28.14
CA SER A 414 -4.26 1.88 27.42
C SER A 414 -3.47 2.74 28.37
N GLY A 415 -4.07 3.17 29.51
CA GLY A 415 -3.37 3.96 30.51
C GLY A 415 -2.14 3.27 31.11
N LEU A 416 -2.20 1.94 31.31
CA LEU A 416 -1.04 1.19 31.81
C LEU A 416 0.14 1.27 30.83
N TYR A 417 -0.09 1.10 29.52
CA TYR A 417 0.99 1.10 28.53
C TYR A 417 1.42 2.53 28.17
N ILE A 418 0.51 3.48 28.12
CA ILE A 418 0.90 4.91 27.93
C ILE A 418 1.81 5.38 29.07
N GLN A 419 1.59 4.97 30.32
CA GLN A 419 2.52 5.28 31.41
C GLN A 419 3.90 4.65 31.18
N LEU A 420 3.96 3.42 30.67
CA LEU A 420 5.22 2.76 30.31
C LEU A 420 5.93 3.50 29.17
N TYR A 421 5.19 3.87 28.12
CA TYR A 421 5.72 4.60 26.96
C TYR A 421 6.18 6.02 27.34
N ASN A 422 5.43 6.73 28.17
CA ASN A 422 5.83 8.04 28.70
C ASN A 422 7.16 7.99 29.42
N ARG A 423 7.34 6.99 30.31
CA ARG A 423 8.63 6.76 30.98
C ARG A 423 9.76 6.53 29.96
N ALA A 424 9.51 5.72 28.94
CA ALA A 424 10.50 5.49 27.90
C ALA A 424 10.80 6.75 27.07
N CYS A 425 9.80 7.59 26.80
CA CYS A 425 10.01 8.91 26.18
C CYS A 425 10.91 9.79 27.02
N GLU A 426 10.63 9.92 28.33
CA GLU A 426 11.41 10.74 29.26
C GLU A 426 12.88 10.26 29.31
N ASP A 427 13.09 8.96 29.49
CA ASP A 427 14.43 8.39 29.57
C ASP A 427 15.18 8.51 28.22
N LEU A 428 14.47 8.36 27.10
CA LEU A 428 15.03 8.48 25.75
C LEU A 428 15.60 9.87 25.47
N GLN A 429 14.96 10.94 25.97
CA GLN A 429 15.45 12.31 25.79
C GLN A 429 16.83 12.54 26.43
N SER A 430 17.20 11.76 27.44
CA SER A 430 18.53 11.85 28.05
C SER A 430 19.63 11.20 27.18
N HIS A 431 19.27 10.32 26.28
CA HIS A 431 20.18 9.63 25.36
C HIS A 431 20.19 10.25 23.96
N TYR A 432 18.99 10.56 23.44
CA TYR A 432 18.76 11.10 22.10
C TYR A 432 17.77 12.28 22.18
N PRO A 433 18.26 13.49 22.45
CA PRO A 433 17.40 14.67 22.52
C PRO A 433 16.60 14.90 21.23
N GLY A 434 15.30 15.06 21.35
CA GLY A 434 14.39 15.26 20.23
C GLY A 434 13.86 13.97 19.59
N ALA A 435 14.43 12.80 19.90
CA ALA A 435 13.94 11.52 19.40
C ALA A 435 12.50 11.25 19.88
N ARG A 436 11.74 10.57 19.02
CA ARG A 436 10.35 10.19 19.25
C ARG A 436 10.23 8.72 19.59
N LEU A 437 9.19 8.35 20.28
CA LEU A 437 8.87 6.97 20.61
C LEU A 437 7.56 6.57 19.94
N TYR A 438 7.55 5.43 19.26
CA TYR A 438 6.38 4.83 18.67
C TYR A 438 5.89 3.68 19.54
N GLY A 439 4.60 3.70 19.92
CA GLY A 439 3.99 2.67 20.75
C GLY A 439 2.62 2.25 20.25
N ILE A 440 2.36 0.94 20.23
CA ILE A 440 1.10 0.36 19.75
C ILE A 440 0.07 0.30 20.87
N ILE A 441 -1.20 0.58 20.53
CA ILE A 441 -2.37 0.40 21.38
C ILE A 441 -3.43 -0.43 20.65
N TYR A 442 -3.84 -1.52 21.27
CA TYR A 442 -5.00 -2.34 20.84
C TYR A 442 -6.26 -2.11 21.68
N ALA A 443 -6.11 -1.41 22.81
CA ALA A 443 -7.20 -1.29 23.77
C ALA A 443 -8.12 -0.12 23.40
N LYS A 444 -9.41 -0.38 23.52
CA LYS A 444 -10.49 0.55 23.22
C LYS A 444 -10.90 1.41 24.42
N ASP A 445 -10.20 1.28 25.56
CA ASP A 445 -10.48 2.03 26.76
C ASP A 445 -9.77 3.39 26.77
N THR A 446 -10.37 4.34 27.46
CA THR A 446 -9.84 5.70 27.62
C THR A 446 -9.35 5.90 29.05
N PRO A 447 -8.08 6.30 29.27
CA PRO A 447 -7.58 6.60 30.58
C PRO A 447 -8.31 7.80 31.23
N LYS A 448 -8.38 7.83 32.56
CA LYS A 448 -9.01 8.94 33.27
C LYS A 448 -8.09 10.15 33.39
N THR A 449 -6.81 9.92 33.63
CA THR A 449 -5.83 10.98 33.94
C THR A 449 -4.53 10.86 33.16
N THR A 450 -4.20 9.69 32.64
CA THR A 450 -2.97 9.45 31.88
C THR A 450 -3.07 10.10 30.52
N LEU A 451 -2.15 11.04 30.21
CA LEU A 451 -2.01 11.67 28.90
C LEU A 451 -0.70 11.20 28.23
N PRO A 452 -0.61 11.20 26.91
CA PRO A 452 0.63 10.84 26.21
C PRO A 452 1.70 11.93 26.37
N HIS A 453 2.97 11.52 26.38
CA HIS A 453 4.10 12.43 26.34
C HIS A 453 4.20 13.11 24.95
N GLU A 454 4.66 14.36 24.87
CA GLU A 454 4.76 15.13 23.62
C GLU A 454 5.60 14.46 22.52
N LYS A 455 6.53 13.59 22.88
CA LYS A 455 7.38 12.82 21.95
C LYS A 455 6.83 11.42 21.66
N LEU A 456 5.65 11.09 22.14
CA LEU A 456 5.01 9.80 21.85
C LEU A 456 4.19 9.86 20.57
N VAL A 457 4.36 8.85 19.74
CA VAL A 457 3.49 8.51 18.62
C VAL A 457 2.67 7.29 19.02
N ILE A 458 1.37 7.46 19.14
CA ILE A 458 0.45 6.38 19.43
C ILE A 458 -0.01 5.75 18.12
N GLN A 459 0.35 4.50 17.89
CA GLN A 459 -0.22 3.72 16.80
C GLN A 459 -1.47 3.00 17.31
N TYR A 460 -2.63 3.49 16.95
CA TYR A 460 -3.91 2.86 17.25
C TYR A 460 -4.20 1.78 16.24
N CYS A 461 -4.37 0.53 16.69
CA CYS A 461 -4.68 -0.61 15.84
C CYS A 461 -6.19 -0.85 15.82
N GLY A 462 -6.83 -0.56 14.70
CA GLY A 462 -8.27 -0.66 14.50
C GLY A 462 -8.77 -2.06 14.14
N VAL A 463 -8.18 -3.12 14.68
CA VAL A 463 -8.45 -4.53 14.29
C VAL A 463 -9.93 -4.89 14.28
N SER A 464 -10.75 -4.15 14.97
CA SER A 464 -12.19 -4.41 15.06
C SER A 464 -13.06 -3.32 14.44
N CYS A 465 -12.46 -2.29 13.83
CA CYS A 465 -13.16 -1.10 13.36
C CYS A 465 -13.01 -0.85 11.86
N ASP A 466 -12.06 -1.50 11.22
CA ASP A 466 -11.59 -1.08 9.90
C ASP A 466 -12.34 -1.62 8.70
N ASN A 467 -12.88 -2.80 8.85
CA ASN A 467 -13.60 -3.44 7.76
C ASN A 467 -15.06 -3.00 7.72
N HIS A 468 -15.29 -1.69 7.83
CA HIS A 468 -16.65 -1.20 7.81
C HIS A 468 -17.28 -1.37 6.45
N ILE A 469 -18.36 -2.09 6.43
CA ILE A 469 -19.36 -2.04 5.36
C ILE A 469 -20.01 -0.65 5.38
N LEU A 470 -20.35 -0.15 6.57
CA LEU A 470 -20.75 1.24 6.79
C LEU A 470 -19.54 2.11 7.13
N THR A 471 -19.64 3.41 6.90
CA THR A 471 -18.60 4.35 7.30
C THR A 471 -18.45 4.41 8.83
N MET A 472 -17.29 4.80 9.33
CA MET A 472 -17.08 5.01 10.75
C MET A 472 -18.03 6.06 11.32
N GLU A 473 -18.40 7.08 10.53
CA GLU A 473 -19.36 8.11 10.92
C GLU A 473 -20.77 7.56 11.10
N GLU A 474 -21.23 6.70 10.18
CA GLU A 474 -22.53 6.04 10.25
C GLU A 474 -22.62 5.06 11.42
N CYS A 475 -21.52 4.42 11.77
CA CYS A 475 -21.44 3.53 12.94
C CYS A 475 -21.32 4.28 14.28
N TYR A 476 -21.04 5.59 14.27
CA TYR A 476 -21.02 6.41 15.47
C TYR A 476 -22.44 6.67 15.98
N PRO A 477 -22.70 6.59 17.29
CA PRO A 477 -24.05 6.48 17.80
C PRO A 477 -24.90 7.73 17.53
N THR A 478 -25.84 7.58 16.67
CA THR A 478 -27.00 8.47 16.53
C THR A 478 -28.20 8.01 17.37
N GLY A 479 -27.92 7.30 18.49
CA GLY A 479 -28.96 6.85 19.43
C GLY A 479 -29.61 5.50 19.10
N GLY A 480 -29.01 4.71 18.21
CA GLY A 480 -29.43 3.33 17.90
C GLY A 480 -28.96 2.34 18.96
N GLN A 481 -29.76 1.31 19.24
CA GLN A 481 -29.33 0.19 20.10
C GLN A 481 -28.24 -0.60 19.38
N LEU A 482 -27.03 -0.46 19.86
CA LEU A 482 -25.90 -1.23 19.39
C LEU A 482 -25.76 -2.50 20.23
N ASN A 483 -25.59 -3.62 19.60
CA ASN A 483 -25.29 -4.88 20.26
C ASN A 483 -23.90 -4.83 20.91
N ASP A 484 -23.67 -5.56 21.98
CA ASP A 484 -22.59 -5.47 22.98
C ASP A 484 -21.12 -5.51 22.49
N TYR A 485 -20.84 -5.46 21.19
CA TYR A 485 -19.49 -5.37 20.60
C TYR A 485 -19.47 -4.22 19.59
N THR A 486 -19.31 -3.02 20.06
CA THR A 486 -19.68 -1.85 19.26
C THR A 486 -18.48 -1.03 18.85
N ASN A 487 -18.47 -0.65 17.59
CA ASN A 487 -17.65 0.37 16.97
C ASN A 487 -17.65 1.71 17.72
N ASP A 488 -18.70 2.00 18.45
CA ASP A 488 -18.81 3.11 19.36
C ASP A 488 -17.58 3.30 20.24
N ILE A 489 -17.09 2.19 20.77
CA ILE A 489 -15.98 2.21 21.72
C ILE A 489 -14.70 2.61 20.97
N ASP A 490 -14.52 2.14 19.73
CA ASP A 490 -13.33 2.45 18.93
C ASP A 490 -13.34 3.92 18.47
N VAL A 491 -14.44 4.40 17.93
CA VAL A 491 -14.56 5.80 17.49
C VAL A 491 -14.46 6.75 18.69
N VAL A 492 -15.09 6.43 19.81
CA VAL A 492 -14.97 7.22 21.05
C VAL A 492 -13.53 7.23 21.56
N SER A 493 -12.87 6.06 21.53
CA SER A 493 -11.47 5.93 21.93
C SER A 493 -10.54 6.72 20.99
N LEU A 494 -10.73 6.64 19.68
CA LEU A 494 -9.96 7.40 18.70
C LEU A 494 -10.10 8.90 18.89
N LYS A 495 -11.33 9.41 19.01
CA LYS A 495 -11.58 10.83 19.29
C LYS A 495 -10.93 11.29 20.60
N TYR A 496 -11.01 10.46 21.65
CA TYR A 496 -10.31 10.74 22.91
C TYR A 496 -8.80 10.85 22.71
N TRP A 497 -8.18 9.91 22.00
CA TRP A 497 -6.73 9.92 21.76
C TRP A 497 -6.31 11.09 20.87
N GLY A 498 -7.11 11.44 19.87
CA GLY A 498 -6.87 12.63 19.04
C GLY A 498 -6.84 13.91 19.89
N GLU A 499 -7.83 14.12 20.75
CA GLU A 499 -7.87 15.25 21.67
C GLU A 499 -6.71 15.22 22.68
N ALA A 500 -6.37 14.05 23.21
CA ALA A 500 -5.26 13.89 24.15
C ALA A 500 -3.91 14.22 23.49
N CYS A 501 -3.67 13.73 22.27
CA CYS A 501 -2.48 14.03 21.48
C CYS A 501 -2.39 15.52 21.14
N LYS A 502 -3.46 16.11 20.64
CA LYS A 502 -3.53 17.56 20.36
C LYS A 502 -3.21 18.41 21.58
N LYS A 503 -3.66 18.00 22.76
CA LYS A 503 -3.41 18.70 24.02
C LYS A 503 -1.95 18.65 24.45
N THR A 504 -1.24 17.57 24.16
CA THR A 504 0.13 17.34 24.63
C THR A 504 1.20 17.62 23.59
N GLY A 505 0.83 17.64 22.31
CA GLY A 505 1.78 17.67 21.17
C GLY A 505 2.26 16.28 20.72
N ALA A 506 1.68 15.22 21.28
CA ALA A 506 1.87 13.86 20.80
C ALA A 506 1.18 13.66 19.45
N GLU A 507 1.45 12.55 18.76
CA GLU A 507 0.78 12.20 17.52
C GLU A 507 -0.07 10.95 17.66
N LEU A 508 -1.18 10.91 16.92
CA LEU A 508 -2.03 9.74 16.76
C LEU A 508 -1.89 9.21 15.34
N TRP A 509 -1.44 7.98 15.21
CA TRP A 509 -1.43 7.24 13.96
C TRP A 509 -2.44 6.11 14.01
N TYR A 510 -2.97 5.73 12.84
CA TYR A 510 -3.97 4.68 12.72
C TYR A 510 -3.45 3.54 11.86
N TRP A 511 -3.64 2.31 12.32
CA TRP A 511 -3.35 1.10 11.55
C TRP A 511 -4.64 0.51 11.02
N THR A 512 -4.84 0.62 9.71
CA THR A 512 -6.03 0.15 9.00
C THR A 512 -5.85 -1.27 8.47
N TYR A 513 -6.91 -2.06 8.51
CA TYR A 513 -6.94 -3.47 8.10
C TYR A 513 -8.06 -3.71 7.08
N PRO A 514 -7.98 -3.19 5.86
CA PRO A 514 -9.10 -3.18 4.91
C PRO A 514 -9.30 -4.52 4.18
N VAL A 515 -8.66 -5.58 4.61
CA VAL A 515 -8.69 -6.92 4.03
C VAL A 515 -9.09 -7.97 5.06
N ASN A 516 -9.57 -9.12 4.59
CA ASN A 516 -9.87 -10.26 5.45
C ASN A 516 -8.65 -11.17 5.54
N TYR A 517 -8.10 -11.37 6.75
CA TYR A 517 -6.91 -12.22 6.96
C TYR A 517 -7.19 -13.71 7.00
N HIS A 518 -8.44 -14.08 7.20
CA HIS A 518 -8.80 -15.49 7.28
C HIS A 518 -9.12 -16.06 5.90
N TYR A 519 -9.65 -15.22 4.99
CA TYR A 519 -10.13 -15.62 3.68
C TYR A 519 -9.70 -14.61 2.63
N PHE A 520 -8.48 -14.72 2.12
CA PHE A 520 -7.93 -13.79 1.12
C PHE A 520 -8.71 -13.75 -0.20
N PHE A 521 -9.49 -14.79 -0.49
CA PHE A 521 -10.41 -14.80 -1.64
C PHE A 521 -11.72 -14.05 -1.40
N MET A 522 -11.99 -13.67 -0.16
CA MET A 522 -13.20 -12.94 0.16
C MET A 522 -12.91 -11.46 0.20
N ASP A 523 -13.50 -10.70 -0.71
CA ASP A 523 -13.39 -9.27 -0.64
C ASP A 523 -14.21 -8.71 0.53
N THR A 524 -13.64 -7.74 1.21
CA THR A 524 -14.39 -6.91 2.14
C THR A 524 -15.06 -5.82 1.32
N PRO A 525 -16.40 -5.67 1.37
CA PRO A 525 -17.14 -4.72 0.52
C PRO A 525 -17.01 -3.28 1.03
N ASN A 526 -15.78 -2.77 1.12
CA ASN A 526 -15.45 -1.51 1.77
C ASN A 526 -14.79 -0.48 0.85
N ILE A 527 -14.68 -0.74 -0.45
CA ILE A 527 -13.92 0.14 -1.35
C ILE A 527 -14.37 1.61 -1.25
N PRO A 528 -15.66 1.97 -1.40
CA PRO A 528 -16.08 3.36 -1.27
C PRO A 528 -15.82 3.94 0.13
N ASN A 529 -15.94 3.10 1.16
CA ASN A 529 -15.79 3.53 2.55
C ASN A 529 -14.33 3.84 2.93
N LEU A 530 -13.35 3.33 2.18
CA LEU A 530 -11.94 3.69 2.38
C LEU A 530 -11.72 5.21 2.26
N TYR A 531 -12.41 5.87 1.35
CA TYR A 531 -12.37 7.32 1.23
C TYR A 531 -12.97 8.01 2.47
N TYR A 532 -14.22 7.70 2.79
CA TYR A 532 -14.94 8.36 3.88
C TYR A 532 -14.29 8.10 5.24
N ASN A 533 -13.85 6.87 5.48
CA ASN A 533 -13.18 6.52 6.73
C ASN A 533 -11.84 7.24 6.87
N THR A 534 -11.06 7.37 5.81
CA THR A 534 -9.81 8.14 5.84
C THR A 534 -10.09 9.61 6.17
N LYS A 535 -11.07 10.24 5.53
CA LYS A 535 -11.46 11.63 5.83
C LYS A 535 -11.92 11.78 7.28
N PHE A 536 -12.74 10.86 7.78
CA PHE A 536 -13.20 10.88 9.17
C PHE A 536 -12.06 10.76 10.19
N LEU A 537 -11.08 9.88 9.93
CA LEU A 537 -9.89 9.72 10.76
C LEU A 537 -9.07 11.01 10.83
N LEU A 538 -8.92 11.71 9.73
CA LEU A 538 -8.20 12.98 9.65
C LEU A 538 -8.98 14.11 10.35
N ASP A 539 -10.21 14.34 9.92
CA ASP A 539 -10.97 15.53 10.26
C ASP A 539 -11.56 15.45 11.68
N GLU A 540 -12.03 14.27 12.08
CA GLU A 540 -12.76 14.07 13.34
C GLU A 540 -11.94 13.41 14.44
N CYS A 541 -10.93 12.59 14.07
CA CYS A 541 -10.11 11.89 15.05
C CYS A 541 -8.71 12.49 15.21
N GLY A 542 -8.31 13.45 14.34
CA GLY A 542 -7.00 14.11 14.42
C GLY A 542 -5.83 13.15 14.16
N VAL A 543 -6.03 12.14 13.31
CA VAL A 543 -5.00 11.19 12.88
C VAL A 543 -4.01 11.92 11.98
N THR A 544 -2.71 11.75 12.25
CA THR A 544 -1.61 12.38 11.51
C THR A 544 -0.74 11.37 10.75
N GLY A 545 -1.05 10.08 10.84
CA GLY A 545 -0.36 9.03 10.12
C GLY A 545 -1.23 7.81 9.93
N ILE A 546 -1.10 7.14 8.79
CA ILE A 546 -1.89 5.93 8.48
C ILE A 546 -0.95 4.83 7.97
N ALA A 547 -1.12 3.64 8.55
CA ALA A 547 -0.56 2.38 8.07
C ALA A 547 -1.67 1.50 7.52
N TYR A 548 -1.58 1.13 6.26
CA TYR A 548 -2.47 0.18 5.61
C TYR A 548 -1.85 -1.21 5.66
N GLU A 549 -2.52 -2.15 6.31
CA GLU A 549 -2.10 -3.54 6.39
C GLU A 549 -2.83 -4.35 5.33
N GLY A 550 -2.15 -4.64 4.22
CA GLY A 550 -2.67 -5.43 3.12
C GLY A 550 -2.45 -6.93 3.26
N VAL A 551 -2.60 -7.66 2.18
CA VAL A 551 -2.38 -9.10 2.11
C VAL A 551 -0.88 -9.39 2.08
N TYR A 552 -0.37 -10.25 2.97
CA TYR A 552 1.07 -10.53 3.11
C TYR A 552 1.66 -11.42 2.03
N GLU A 553 0.89 -12.37 1.51
CA GLU A 553 1.42 -13.51 0.76
C GLU A 553 0.51 -13.94 -0.38
N GLY A 554 -0.35 -13.07 -0.85
CA GLY A 554 -1.24 -13.31 -1.97
C GLY A 554 -0.80 -12.51 -3.19
N SER A 555 -1.00 -13.04 -4.36
CA SER A 555 -0.76 -12.37 -5.63
C SER A 555 -1.88 -11.38 -5.99
N GLY A 556 -2.27 -10.52 -5.04
CA GLY A 556 -3.21 -9.44 -5.32
C GLY A 556 -4.63 -9.89 -5.67
N TYR A 557 -5.07 -11.02 -5.12
CA TYR A 557 -6.47 -11.42 -5.25
C TYR A 557 -7.38 -10.31 -4.73
N ASN A 558 -8.55 -10.13 -5.34
CA ASN A 558 -9.61 -9.45 -4.67
C ASN A 558 -9.45 -7.93 -4.48
N PHE A 559 -9.07 -7.21 -5.52
CA PHE A 559 -8.90 -5.76 -5.51
C PHE A 559 -7.81 -5.22 -4.57
N GLU A 560 -6.88 -6.04 -4.08
CA GLU A 560 -5.81 -5.56 -3.18
C GLU A 560 -4.98 -4.45 -3.83
N ALA A 561 -4.57 -4.61 -5.09
CA ALA A 561 -3.83 -3.59 -5.83
C ALA A 561 -4.65 -2.30 -5.96
N LEU A 562 -5.95 -2.42 -6.25
CA LEU A 562 -6.86 -1.27 -6.33
C LEU A 562 -6.98 -0.56 -4.98
N LYS A 563 -7.26 -1.29 -3.90
CA LYS A 563 -7.43 -0.72 -2.55
C LYS A 563 -6.18 0.01 -2.09
N SER A 564 -5.02 -0.62 -2.25
CA SER A 564 -3.73 -0.03 -1.88
C SER A 564 -3.41 1.22 -2.72
N TYR A 565 -3.64 1.16 -4.04
CA TYR A 565 -3.49 2.32 -4.93
C TYR A 565 -4.39 3.47 -4.49
N MET A 566 -5.68 3.22 -4.31
CA MET A 566 -6.66 4.25 -3.98
C MET A 566 -6.42 4.88 -2.61
N CYS A 567 -6.03 4.08 -1.61
CA CYS A 567 -5.62 4.58 -0.31
C CYS A 567 -4.35 5.45 -0.41
N SER A 568 -3.35 4.99 -1.14
CA SER A 568 -2.09 5.72 -1.30
C SER A 568 -2.28 7.09 -1.94
N ARG A 569 -3.16 7.19 -2.95
CA ARG A 569 -3.51 8.48 -3.60
C ARG A 569 -4.12 9.46 -2.59
N LEU A 570 -5.06 8.98 -1.78
CA LEU A 570 -5.73 9.77 -0.77
C LEU A 570 -4.80 10.14 0.41
N TYR A 571 -3.86 9.26 0.79
CA TYR A 571 -2.90 9.55 1.85
C TYR A 571 -1.90 10.63 1.45
N TRP A 572 -1.59 10.75 0.17
CA TRP A 572 -0.75 11.81 -0.36
C TRP A 572 -1.51 13.13 -0.51
N ASP A 573 -2.68 13.08 -1.14
CA ASP A 573 -3.55 14.24 -1.38
C ASP A 573 -4.85 14.09 -0.59
N THR A 574 -4.81 14.54 0.65
CA THR A 574 -5.96 14.47 1.56
C THR A 574 -7.07 15.45 1.21
N ASP A 575 -6.84 16.43 0.33
CA ASP A 575 -7.84 17.38 -0.13
C ASP A 575 -8.65 16.86 -1.32
N MET A 576 -8.22 15.75 -1.93
CA MET A 576 -8.92 15.09 -3.02
C MET A 576 -10.40 14.87 -2.69
N THR A 577 -11.28 15.24 -3.61
CA THR A 577 -12.72 14.99 -3.49
C THR A 577 -13.06 13.54 -3.80
N TYR A 578 -14.25 13.10 -3.38
CA TYR A 578 -14.71 11.74 -3.72
C TYR A 578 -14.84 11.53 -5.24
N ASP A 579 -15.30 12.55 -5.97
CA ASP A 579 -15.45 12.45 -7.43
C ASP A 579 -14.08 12.28 -8.11
N GLU A 580 -13.06 13.06 -7.71
CA GLU A 580 -11.69 12.92 -8.23
C GLU A 580 -11.11 11.56 -7.86
N TRP A 581 -11.32 11.09 -6.64
CA TRP A 581 -10.89 9.78 -6.20
C TRP A 581 -11.57 8.66 -7.00
N ASN A 582 -12.88 8.77 -7.23
CA ASN A 582 -13.65 7.82 -8.01
C ASN A 582 -13.25 7.78 -9.50
N GLU A 583 -12.94 8.93 -10.09
CA GLU A 583 -12.40 8.98 -11.46
C GLU A 583 -11.02 8.29 -11.56
N GLN A 584 -10.15 8.45 -10.56
CA GLN A 584 -8.88 7.70 -10.50
C GLN A 584 -9.12 6.19 -10.36
N MET A 585 -10.14 5.77 -9.63
CA MET A 585 -10.54 4.36 -9.56
C MET A 585 -10.95 3.82 -10.93
N LYS A 586 -11.77 4.55 -11.66
CA LYS A 586 -12.17 4.16 -13.02
C LYS A 586 -10.97 4.10 -13.98
N GLU A 587 -10.06 5.06 -13.89
CA GLU A 587 -8.79 5.02 -14.65
C GLU A 587 -7.99 3.75 -14.33
N PHE A 588 -7.83 3.42 -13.03
CA PHE A 588 -7.18 2.18 -12.62
C PHE A 588 -7.85 0.96 -13.23
N LEU A 589 -9.17 0.85 -13.08
CA LEU A 589 -9.93 -0.29 -13.59
C LEU A 589 -9.80 -0.43 -15.11
N TYR A 590 -9.87 0.68 -15.84
CA TYR A 590 -9.72 0.67 -17.30
C TYR A 590 -8.34 0.16 -17.74
N ILE A 591 -7.27 0.69 -17.14
CA ILE A 591 -5.91 0.31 -17.54
C ILE A 591 -5.59 -1.12 -17.08
N TYR A 592 -6.00 -1.48 -15.86
CA TYR A 592 -5.63 -2.75 -15.24
C TYR A 592 -6.42 -3.93 -15.78
N TYR A 593 -7.71 -3.73 -16.07
CA TYR A 593 -8.63 -4.79 -16.53
C TYR A 593 -9.08 -4.63 -17.99
N GLY A 594 -8.79 -3.51 -18.64
CA GLY A 594 -9.13 -3.26 -20.04
C GLY A 594 -10.56 -2.76 -20.27
N ALA A 595 -11.04 -2.92 -21.50
CA ALA A 595 -12.30 -2.37 -21.99
C ALA A 595 -13.57 -2.82 -21.20
N GLY A 596 -13.46 -3.92 -20.46
CA GLY A 596 -14.52 -4.43 -19.60
C GLY A 596 -14.66 -3.76 -18.23
N TYR A 597 -13.91 -2.70 -17.96
CA TYR A 597 -13.82 -2.06 -16.65
C TYR A 597 -15.14 -1.56 -16.07
N GLU A 598 -16.10 -1.11 -16.89
CA GLU A 598 -17.40 -0.66 -16.42
C GLU A 598 -18.19 -1.78 -15.76
N TYR A 599 -18.09 -3.00 -16.29
CA TYR A 599 -18.71 -4.18 -15.68
C TYR A 599 -18.08 -4.50 -14.32
N ILE A 600 -16.76 -4.30 -14.19
CA ILE A 600 -16.07 -4.51 -12.91
C ILE A 600 -16.46 -3.40 -11.92
N TYR A 601 -16.59 -2.16 -12.38
CA TYR A 601 -17.06 -1.05 -11.56
C TYR A 601 -18.49 -1.29 -11.05
N GLU A 602 -19.40 -1.77 -11.90
CA GLU A 602 -20.75 -2.18 -11.51
C GLU A 602 -20.73 -3.36 -10.52
N TYR A 603 -19.84 -4.34 -10.73
CA TYR A 603 -19.64 -5.45 -9.81
C TYR A 603 -19.21 -4.97 -8.41
N ILE A 604 -18.30 -4.01 -8.30
CA ILE A 604 -17.91 -3.37 -7.03
C ILE A 604 -19.12 -2.72 -6.36
N GLY A 605 -19.98 -2.02 -7.14
CA GLY A 605 -21.20 -1.45 -6.63
C GLY A 605 -22.16 -2.50 -6.05
N MET A 606 -22.32 -3.62 -6.74
CA MET A 606 -23.16 -4.73 -6.26
C MET A 606 -22.58 -5.39 -5.00
N GLN A 607 -21.26 -5.53 -4.89
CA GLN A 607 -20.62 -6.01 -3.66
C GLN A 607 -20.88 -5.07 -2.48
N THR A 608 -20.76 -3.77 -2.70
CA THR A 608 -21.05 -2.75 -1.67
C THR A 608 -22.49 -2.85 -1.23
N GLU A 609 -23.44 -2.94 -2.16
CA GLU A 609 -24.87 -3.08 -1.83
C GLU A 609 -25.17 -4.38 -1.07
N ALA A 610 -24.53 -5.50 -1.44
CA ALA A 610 -24.67 -6.77 -0.73
C ALA A 610 -24.17 -6.68 0.73
N GLY A 611 -23.10 -5.90 0.95
CA GLY A 611 -22.59 -5.58 2.27
C GLY A 611 -23.55 -4.69 3.06
N ASP A 612 -24.03 -3.61 2.49
CA ASP A 612 -24.98 -2.68 3.12
C ASP A 612 -26.28 -3.39 3.54
N GLN A 613 -26.78 -4.28 2.69
CA GLN A 613 -27.97 -5.07 2.98
C GLN A 613 -27.73 -6.18 4.04
N CYS A 614 -26.50 -6.54 4.33
CA CYS A 614 -26.20 -7.42 5.47
C CYS A 614 -26.59 -6.76 6.80
N GLY A 615 -26.59 -5.43 6.85
CA GLY A 615 -26.96 -4.66 8.05
C GLY A 615 -25.96 -4.78 9.18
N THR A 616 -24.80 -5.36 8.93
CA THR A 616 -23.71 -5.51 9.89
C THR A 616 -22.84 -4.26 9.82
N CYS A 617 -22.89 -3.43 10.85
CA CYS A 617 -22.05 -2.24 10.96
C CYS A 617 -20.55 -2.59 11.02
N PHE A 618 -20.25 -3.78 11.44
CA PHE A 618 -18.93 -4.22 11.82
C PHE A 618 -18.59 -5.56 11.18
N VAL A 619 -17.42 -5.63 10.58
CA VAL A 619 -16.81 -6.85 10.05
C VAL A 619 -15.43 -7.01 10.65
N ASN A 620 -15.20 -8.16 11.24
CA ASN A 620 -13.89 -8.54 11.74
C ASN A 620 -13.04 -9.09 10.58
N ASN A 621 -11.74 -8.85 10.63
CA ASN A 621 -10.76 -9.37 9.65
C ASN A 621 -10.78 -10.91 9.48
N PHE A 622 -11.55 -11.61 10.30
CA PHE A 622 -11.68 -13.07 10.33
C PHE A 622 -13.10 -13.55 10.08
N ASP A 623 -14.03 -12.66 9.72
CA ASP A 623 -15.43 -12.99 9.51
C ASP A 623 -15.65 -13.79 8.22
N ARG A 624 -16.78 -14.50 8.18
CA ARG A 624 -17.17 -15.38 7.08
C ARG A 624 -18.01 -14.61 6.06
N PRO A 625 -18.17 -15.12 4.83
CA PRO A 625 -19.00 -14.47 3.81
C PRO A 625 -20.42 -14.12 4.29
N GLY A 626 -21.08 -15.00 5.04
CA GLY A 626 -22.42 -14.75 5.58
C GLY A 626 -22.49 -13.72 6.71
N ASP A 627 -21.34 -13.32 7.27
CA ASP A 627 -21.26 -12.25 8.26
C ASP A 627 -21.07 -10.87 7.62
N MET A 628 -20.61 -10.84 6.35
CA MET A 628 -20.25 -9.65 5.60
C MET A 628 -21.24 -9.31 4.48
N TYR A 629 -21.94 -10.30 3.95
CA TYR A 629 -22.82 -10.16 2.80
C TYR A 629 -24.23 -10.67 3.10
N SER A 630 -25.23 -9.94 2.64
CA SER A 630 -26.62 -10.40 2.72
C SER A 630 -26.81 -11.70 1.93
N TYR A 631 -27.23 -12.73 2.63
CA TYR A 631 -27.54 -14.03 2.04
C TYR A 631 -28.62 -13.94 0.97
N GLU A 632 -29.70 -13.20 1.24
CA GLU A 632 -30.81 -12.98 0.34
C GLU A 632 -30.35 -12.25 -0.93
N TYR A 633 -29.54 -11.22 -0.77
CA TYR A 633 -28.99 -10.48 -1.91
C TYR A 633 -28.10 -11.38 -2.79
N LEU A 634 -27.21 -12.17 -2.19
CA LEU A 634 -26.35 -13.09 -2.95
C LEU A 634 -27.18 -14.16 -3.68
N ALA A 635 -28.20 -14.72 -3.02
CA ALA A 635 -29.06 -15.73 -3.62
C ALA A 635 -29.82 -15.20 -4.87
N GLU A 636 -30.23 -13.92 -4.84
CA GLU A 636 -30.93 -13.28 -5.93
C GLU A 636 -30.01 -12.75 -7.03
N ASN A 637 -28.83 -12.25 -6.68
CA ASN A 637 -28.00 -11.45 -7.57
C ASN A 637 -26.68 -12.10 -8.01
N TYR A 638 -26.28 -13.25 -7.45
CA TYR A 638 -25.03 -13.92 -7.82
C TYR A 638 -24.88 -14.11 -9.34
N GLY A 639 -25.94 -14.52 -10.03
CA GLY A 639 -25.91 -14.71 -11.47
C GLY A 639 -25.58 -13.43 -12.23
N THR A 640 -26.10 -12.29 -11.78
CA THR A 640 -25.81 -10.97 -12.34
C THR A 640 -24.37 -10.54 -12.02
N MET A 641 -23.95 -10.66 -10.77
CA MET A 641 -22.59 -10.31 -10.33
C MET A 641 -21.54 -11.07 -11.13
N ARG A 642 -21.72 -12.39 -11.26
CA ARG A 642 -20.82 -13.22 -12.04
C ARG A 642 -20.87 -12.90 -13.54
N GLY A 643 -22.08 -12.62 -14.07
CA GLY A 643 -22.28 -12.23 -15.46
C GLY A 643 -21.58 -10.90 -15.84
N LEU A 644 -21.47 -9.97 -14.92
CA LEU A 644 -20.67 -8.74 -15.10
C LEU A 644 -19.18 -9.10 -15.30
N LEU A 645 -18.63 -9.93 -14.43
CA LEU A 645 -17.24 -10.37 -14.56
C LEU A 645 -17.00 -11.21 -15.83
N GLU A 646 -17.97 -12.07 -16.24
CA GLU A 646 -17.90 -12.80 -17.51
C GLU A 646 -17.95 -11.84 -18.72
N SER A 647 -18.69 -10.73 -18.61
CA SER A 647 -18.73 -9.69 -19.63
C SER A 647 -17.40 -8.95 -19.73
N ALA A 648 -16.79 -8.64 -18.59
CA ALA A 648 -15.46 -8.06 -18.55
C ALA A 648 -14.41 -9.01 -19.13
N TYR A 649 -14.48 -10.30 -18.77
CA TYR A 649 -13.62 -11.36 -19.30
C TYR A 649 -13.68 -11.47 -20.83
N ALA A 650 -14.87 -11.37 -21.41
CA ALA A 650 -15.07 -11.44 -22.86
C ALA A 650 -14.46 -10.26 -23.62
N LEU A 651 -14.15 -9.16 -22.92
CA LEU A 651 -13.52 -7.95 -23.47
C LEU A 651 -12.03 -7.85 -23.14
N ALA A 652 -11.49 -8.80 -22.37
CA ALA A 652 -10.07 -8.81 -22.04
C ALA A 652 -9.21 -9.08 -23.29
N ASP A 653 -8.18 -8.29 -23.49
CA ASP A 653 -7.36 -8.22 -24.70
C ASP A 653 -5.92 -8.70 -24.49
N SER A 654 -5.58 -9.16 -23.28
CA SER A 654 -4.28 -9.78 -22.96
C SER A 654 -4.42 -10.91 -21.96
N ASP A 655 -3.43 -11.80 -21.93
CA ASP A 655 -3.39 -12.94 -21.01
C ASP A 655 -3.36 -12.47 -19.54
N GLU A 656 -2.67 -11.37 -19.25
CA GLU A 656 -2.62 -10.80 -17.89
C GLU A 656 -3.98 -10.24 -17.44
N ARG A 657 -4.72 -9.58 -18.33
CA ARG A 657 -6.07 -9.08 -18.02
C ARG A 657 -7.06 -10.22 -17.86
N ILE A 658 -6.94 -11.26 -18.69
CA ILE A 658 -7.70 -12.51 -18.55
C ILE A 658 -7.46 -13.10 -17.16
N GLU A 659 -6.22 -13.30 -16.78
CA GLU A 659 -5.84 -13.86 -15.49
C GLU A 659 -6.38 -13.05 -14.32
N ARG A 660 -6.24 -11.72 -14.34
CA ARG A 660 -6.78 -10.83 -13.30
C ARG A 660 -8.30 -10.93 -13.15
N ILE A 661 -9.02 -11.04 -14.25
CA ILE A 661 -10.48 -11.19 -14.21
C ILE A 661 -10.86 -12.61 -13.76
N GLU A 662 -10.10 -13.63 -14.10
CA GLU A 662 -10.29 -14.99 -13.57
C GLU A 662 -10.11 -15.03 -12.04
N TYR A 663 -9.16 -14.27 -11.48
CA TYR A 663 -9.04 -14.13 -10.03
C TYR A 663 -10.31 -13.53 -9.40
N LEU A 664 -10.88 -12.48 -10.01
CA LEU A 664 -12.14 -11.90 -9.53
C LEU A 664 -13.31 -12.89 -9.62
N LEU A 665 -13.39 -13.68 -10.70
CA LEU A 665 -14.39 -14.73 -10.87
C LEU A 665 -14.26 -15.82 -9.79
N VAL A 666 -13.03 -16.23 -9.48
CA VAL A 666 -12.77 -17.20 -8.39
C VAL A 666 -13.20 -16.62 -7.04
N CYS A 667 -12.90 -15.36 -6.78
CA CYS A 667 -13.30 -14.69 -5.54
C CYS A 667 -14.83 -14.56 -5.43
N CYS A 668 -15.49 -14.20 -6.52
CA CYS A 668 -16.96 -14.13 -6.59
C CYS A 668 -17.61 -15.51 -6.31
N ASP A 669 -17.12 -16.55 -6.95
CA ASP A 669 -17.61 -17.92 -6.74
C ASP A 669 -17.33 -18.39 -5.31
N PHE A 670 -16.12 -18.14 -4.78
CA PHE A 670 -15.76 -18.53 -3.40
C PHE A 670 -16.71 -17.89 -2.36
N MET A 671 -16.93 -16.59 -2.47
CA MET A 671 -17.83 -15.84 -1.60
C MET A 671 -19.27 -16.38 -1.65
N ALA A 672 -19.83 -16.45 -2.85
CA ALA A 672 -21.24 -16.85 -3.02
C ALA A 672 -21.47 -18.33 -2.69
N LEU A 673 -20.65 -19.23 -3.20
CA LEU A 673 -20.80 -20.67 -2.94
C LEU A 673 -20.56 -21.02 -1.48
N SER A 674 -19.68 -20.30 -0.79
CA SER A 674 -19.48 -20.48 0.66
C SER A 674 -20.72 -20.07 1.46
N ALA A 675 -21.34 -18.94 1.13
CA ALA A 675 -22.56 -18.47 1.77
C ALA A 675 -23.76 -19.37 1.42
N LEU A 676 -23.91 -19.76 0.17
CA LEU A 676 -25.08 -20.46 -0.37
C LEU A 676 -25.00 -21.98 -0.30
N HIS A 677 -23.92 -22.57 0.22
CA HIS A 677 -23.71 -24.02 0.28
C HIS A 677 -24.88 -24.79 0.91
N THR A 678 -25.37 -24.35 2.06
CA THR A 678 -26.44 -25.02 2.76
C THR A 678 -27.74 -25.03 1.95
N ASP A 679 -28.09 -23.91 1.36
CA ASP A 679 -29.31 -23.77 0.56
C ASP A 679 -29.22 -24.50 -0.78
N TRP A 680 -28.21 -24.21 -1.55
CA TRP A 680 -28.08 -24.69 -2.93
C TRP A 680 -27.69 -26.16 -3.01
N TYR A 681 -26.72 -26.60 -2.20
CA TYR A 681 -26.22 -27.97 -2.25
C TYR A 681 -26.92 -28.88 -1.26
N VAL A 682 -26.92 -28.56 0.05
CA VAL A 682 -27.42 -29.46 1.07
C VAL A 682 -28.95 -29.60 1.01
N ASN A 683 -29.68 -28.47 0.85
CA ASN A 683 -31.14 -28.45 0.71
C ASN A 683 -31.59 -28.82 -0.71
N GLY A 684 -30.69 -28.84 -1.67
CA GLY A 684 -30.98 -29.27 -3.05
C GLY A 684 -31.64 -28.22 -3.94
N ASN A 685 -31.63 -26.93 -3.56
CA ASN A 685 -32.32 -25.89 -4.31
C ASN A 685 -31.63 -25.51 -5.62
N ASN A 686 -30.29 -25.73 -5.76
CA ASN A 686 -29.54 -25.40 -6.98
C ASN A 686 -28.25 -26.25 -7.14
N VAL A 687 -28.35 -27.56 -6.95
CA VAL A 687 -27.20 -28.48 -6.91
C VAL A 687 -26.38 -28.48 -8.19
N GLU A 688 -27.06 -28.43 -9.34
CA GLU A 688 -26.37 -28.50 -10.65
C GLU A 688 -25.47 -27.28 -10.87
N LEU A 689 -26.02 -26.08 -10.72
CA LEU A 689 -25.25 -24.83 -10.83
C LEU A 689 -24.14 -24.75 -9.77
N TYR A 690 -24.44 -25.11 -8.54
CA TYR A 690 -23.45 -25.14 -7.45
C TYR A 690 -22.26 -26.03 -7.81
N THR A 691 -22.52 -27.25 -8.28
CA THR A 691 -21.49 -28.23 -8.63
C THR A 691 -20.65 -27.75 -9.81
N GLU A 692 -21.28 -27.16 -10.83
CA GLU A 692 -20.61 -26.61 -12.01
C GLU A 692 -19.65 -25.50 -11.58
N ARG A 693 -20.13 -24.50 -10.85
CA ARG A 693 -19.35 -23.34 -10.44
C ARG A 693 -18.23 -23.70 -9.46
N TYR A 694 -18.51 -24.56 -8.51
CA TYR A 694 -17.50 -25.06 -7.56
C TYR A 694 -16.36 -25.76 -8.31
N THR A 695 -16.70 -26.63 -9.25
CA THR A 695 -15.69 -27.36 -10.03
C THR A 695 -14.86 -26.41 -10.90
N TRP A 696 -15.49 -25.41 -11.51
CA TRP A 696 -14.79 -24.39 -12.29
C TRP A 696 -13.83 -23.59 -11.41
N MET A 697 -14.31 -23.06 -10.30
CA MET A 697 -13.50 -22.30 -9.33
C MET A 697 -12.28 -23.10 -8.87
N TYR A 698 -12.49 -24.35 -8.45
CA TYR A 698 -11.40 -25.22 -8.00
C TYR A 698 -10.35 -25.44 -9.12
N ASN A 699 -10.78 -25.71 -10.34
CA ASN A 699 -9.86 -25.91 -11.45
C ASN A 699 -9.03 -24.67 -11.74
N LYS A 700 -9.63 -23.47 -11.69
CA LYS A 700 -8.91 -22.20 -11.86
C LYS A 700 -7.92 -21.92 -10.72
N MET A 701 -8.28 -22.24 -9.48
CA MET A 701 -7.35 -22.17 -8.36
C MET A 701 -6.11 -23.05 -8.54
N VAL A 702 -6.29 -24.25 -9.13
CA VAL A 702 -5.19 -25.16 -9.45
C VAL A 702 -4.37 -24.64 -10.63
N GLU A 703 -5.04 -24.16 -11.69
CA GLU A 703 -4.40 -23.64 -12.91
C GLU A 703 -3.48 -22.45 -12.60
N HIS A 704 -3.92 -21.54 -11.76
CA HIS A 704 -3.18 -20.33 -11.38
C HIS A 704 -2.28 -20.48 -10.15
N ASP A 705 -2.11 -21.72 -9.63
CA ASP A 705 -1.34 -21.99 -8.42
C ASP A 705 -1.70 -21.04 -7.25
N MET A 706 -3.00 -20.77 -7.08
CA MET A 706 -3.51 -19.87 -6.05
C MET A 706 -3.33 -20.49 -4.66
N LEU A 707 -2.23 -20.19 -3.99
CA LEU A 707 -1.78 -20.92 -2.80
C LEU A 707 -1.97 -20.17 -1.49
N ALA A 708 -2.10 -18.85 -1.53
CA ALA A 708 -2.24 -18.04 -0.32
C ALA A 708 -3.72 -17.74 -0.06
N PHE A 709 -4.31 -18.40 0.91
CA PHE A 709 -5.74 -18.28 1.25
C PHE A 709 -5.99 -17.46 2.51
N SER A 710 -4.98 -17.32 3.35
CA SER A 710 -5.06 -16.58 4.61
C SER A 710 -3.65 -16.20 5.07
N SER A 711 -3.56 -15.48 6.20
CA SER A 711 -2.29 -15.26 6.92
C SER A 711 -1.52 -16.56 7.22
N ASP A 712 -2.22 -17.69 7.22
CA ASP A 712 -1.64 -19.02 7.21
C ASP A 712 -1.67 -19.58 5.78
N ILE A 713 -0.53 -19.88 5.16
CA ILE A 713 -0.46 -20.41 3.80
C ILE A 713 -0.97 -21.86 3.76
N TYR A 714 -1.95 -22.11 2.91
CA TYR A 714 -2.50 -23.44 2.64
C TYR A 714 -2.21 -23.85 1.20
N THR A 715 -2.20 -25.15 0.95
CA THR A 715 -2.14 -25.70 -0.41
C THR A 715 -3.53 -25.97 -0.93
N VAL A 716 -3.74 -25.79 -2.24
CA VAL A 716 -4.99 -26.23 -2.88
C VAL A 716 -5.17 -27.73 -2.58
N PRO A 717 -6.35 -28.18 -2.08
CA PRO A 717 -6.60 -29.59 -1.83
C PRO A 717 -6.35 -30.44 -3.08
N ALA A 718 -5.83 -31.64 -2.91
CA ALA A 718 -5.48 -32.49 -4.05
C ALA A 718 -6.72 -32.98 -4.85
N THR A 719 -7.91 -32.85 -4.30
CA THR A 719 -9.17 -33.31 -4.92
C THR A 719 -10.30 -32.32 -4.64
N CYS A 720 -11.07 -32.01 -5.67
CA CYS A 720 -12.30 -31.24 -5.52
C CYS A 720 -13.41 -32.09 -4.92
N ASP A 721 -13.91 -31.71 -3.74
CA ASP A 721 -15.07 -32.34 -3.13
C ASP A 721 -16.21 -31.33 -2.95
N VAL A 722 -17.09 -31.28 -3.91
CA VAL A 722 -18.24 -30.34 -3.94
C VAL A 722 -19.24 -30.56 -2.81
N THR A 723 -19.13 -31.67 -2.05
CA THR A 723 -20.00 -31.95 -0.91
C THR A 723 -19.59 -31.15 0.33
N ILE A 724 -18.39 -30.62 0.32
CA ILE A 724 -17.82 -29.84 1.43
C ILE A 724 -17.90 -28.35 1.08
N ASN A 725 -18.31 -27.52 2.03
CA ASN A 725 -18.30 -26.07 1.85
C ASN A 725 -16.88 -25.60 1.46
N PRO A 726 -16.72 -24.71 0.46
CA PRO A 726 -15.41 -24.21 0.00
C PRO A 726 -14.50 -23.75 1.14
N MET A 727 -15.04 -23.01 2.11
CA MET A 727 -14.27 -22.58 3.27
C MET A 727 -13.72 -23.75 4.09
N VAL A 728 -14.52 -24.82 4.28
CA VAL A 728 -14.10 -25.97 5.08
C VAL A 728 -13.12 -26.83 4.30
N GLN A 729 -13.30 -26.98 3.00
CA GLN A 729 -12.40 -27.75 2.16
C GLN A 729 -11.01 -27.12 2.09
N ILE A 730 -10.95 -25.79 1.89
CA ILE A 730 -9.70 -25.06 1.74
C ILE A 730 -8.99 -24.92 3.09
N TYR A 731 -9.72 -24.47 4.13
CA TYR A 731 -9.14 -24.16 5.44
C TYR A 731 -9.17 -25.32 6.43
N GLY A 732 -10.09 -26.27 6.26
CA GLY A 732 -10.20 -27.46 7.12
C GLY A 732 -9.20 -28.57 6.82
N SER A 733 -8.50 -28.52 5.68
CA SER A 733 -7.55 -29.57 5.26
C SER A 733 -6.27 -29.62 6.10
N GLY A 734 -5.97 -28.56 6.87
CA GLY A 734 -4.83 -28.51 7.80
C GLY A 734 -3.43 -28.70 7.19
N SER A 735 -3.34 -28.77 5.86
CA SER A 735 -2.07 -28.98 5.16
C SER A 735 -1.36 -27.64 4.92
N ARG A 736 -0.50 -27.24 5.87
CA ARG A 736 0.44 -26.13 5.66
C ARG A 736 1.51 -26.54 4.66
N ARG A 737 1.93 -25.59 3.84
CA ARG A 737 3.06 -25.80 2.90
C ARG A 737 4.31 -26.14 3.70
N PRO A 738 5.00 -27.30 3.46
CA PRO A 738 6.24 -27.59 4.16
C PRO A 738 7.29 -26.54 3.80
N GLY A 739 7.84 -25.88 4.82
CA GLY A 739 9.02 -25.01 4.66
C GLY A 739 8.74 -23.50 4.59
N VAL A 740 7.50 -23.06 4.68
CA VAL A 740 7.19 -21.63 4.84
C VAL A 740 7.02 -21.35 6.32
N THR A 741 7.95 -20.62 6.89
CA THR A 741 7.87 -20.03 8.24
C THR A 741 7.33 -18.61 8.12
N PRO A 742 6.40 -18.17 8.98
CA PRO A 742 5.93 -16.81 9.03
C PRO A 742 7.05 -15.82 9.35
#